data_a72cf7415f65da98ea88d62490c3e9a4
#
_entry.id   a72cf7415f65da98ea88d62490c3e9a4
#
_cell.length_a   1.000
_cell.length_b   1.000
_cell.length_c   1.000
_cell.angle_alpha   90.00
_cell.angle_beta   90.00
_cell.angle_gamma   90.00
#
_symmetry.space_group_name_H-M   'P 1'
#
loop_
_entity.id
_entity.type
_entity.pdbx_description
1 polymer ?
#
loop_
_entity_poly.entity_id
_entity_poly.type
_entity_poly.pdbx_seq_one_letter_code
_entity_poly.pdbx_strand_id
1 'polypeptide(L)'
;MKCQKWITVIVLGILIGMPSIVFSRSSIDSLVLQRLFSYSRNYTPNSVAGHTTNVYIKSNFNVWRRNSTLWLVPTMYSIAEGKRYLVSESYNKLTFNDIDDYEKKRQVSYSTIRHNRKALPTVVEFMTPNVYDVCLYGDHILSPFNYYNRRFYRYNILPSINNRVLIEFKPRLPDNTQLVSGQAYVDISTGRVHKAIFNGEFDMITFHTETTQGAEGVHSLLPKECKTNVIFYFMGNKIFSTLEAFFDCPVNLPDSINDVFSLELMDSIRPVPLTGQERHILNEYAERHKPDTTQVEDTMPKKFNFAKDVLQDAIGDNLVTSIRYRTDRAYLKISPILNPQYLSYSSSHGFSYKLKLGAEYYFNSHRYFEFTPRLGYNFKYKKPYFTLPLYFNYNPKRNGQVQVIYGNGNRIGNSYITDDIRREHGDTIDLDDNMHLFDDNYFTVSNNVVAFNWLEITSGFTYHHRVAYRPEELKKFGKQQVFNSFAPMLSVKLSPWRKGPTLSVDYERGIEGILKSDLDYERWEFDGSIKYDIHPLRKINAKLGFGFYSRKKDSYFVDYIHFRDDKLPEGWDDDWTGNFQLLTSRWYNESSYYARANFSYESPFLVMSWFPLIGHFFEKERFYLSALSLDNTRPYFEVGYGFTTRLVSIGLFASFLRSEFQDFGCKFTFELFRRW
;
A
#
# COMPACT_ATOMS: atom_id res chain seq x y z
N MET A 1 -9.85 -42.96 2.39
CA MET A 1 -8.75 -43.35 1.48
C MET A 1 -9.00 -43.11 -0.02
N LYS A 2 -10.22 -42.98 -0.55
CA LYS A 2 -10.44 -42.69 -1.98
C LYS A 2 -10.30 -41.21 -2.38
N CYS A 3 -10.55 -40.28 -1.48
CA CYS A 3 -10.45 -38.84 -1.77
C CYS A 3 -9.00 -38.29 -1.88
N GLN A 4 -8.06 -38.93 -1.21
CA GLN A 4 -6.65 -38.47 -1.17
C GLN A 4 -5.91 -38.76 -2.49
N LYS A 5 -6.33 -39.79 -3.25
CA LYS A 5 -5.76 -40.09 -4.57
C LYS A 5 -6.18 -39.12 -5.67
N TRP A 6 -7.37 -38.54 -5.57
CA TRP A 6 -7.86 -37.57 -6.57
C TRP A 6 -7.21 -36.19 -6.45
N ILE A 7 -6.90 -35.73 -5.24
CA ILE A 7 -6.20 -34.47 -5.02
C ILE A 7 -4.77 -34.53 -5.57
N THR A 8 -4.07 -35.64 -5.38
CA THR A 8 -2.71 -35.85 -5.91
C THR A 8 -2.69 -35.90 -7.44
N VAL A 9 -3.69 -36.48 -8.06
CA VAL A 9 -3.82 -36.54 -9.53
C VAL A 9 -4.16 -35.20 -10.14
N ILE A 10 -4.98 -34.36 -9.48
CA ILE A 10 -5.32 -33.01 -9.94
C ILE A 10 -4.11 -32.07 -9.80
N VAL A 11 -3.36 -32.15 -8.72
CA VAL A 11 -2.15 -31.34 -8.51
C VAL A 11 -1.02 -31.75 -9.47
N LEU A 12 -0.86 -33.05 -9.77
CA LEU A 12 0.11 -33.52 -10.75
C LEU A 12 -0.32 -33.20 -12.18
N GLY A 13 -1.61 -33.24 -12.50
CA GLY A 13 -2.17 -32.91 -13.82
C GLY A 13 -1.99 -31.45 -14.21
N ILE A 14 -2.03 -30.55 -13.25
CA ILE A 14 -1.80 -29.10 -13.46
C ILE A 14 -0.30 -28.80 -13.70
N LEU A 15 0.61 -29.62 -13.18
CA LEU A 15 2.06 -29.47 -13.36
C LEU A 15 2.59 -30.00 -14.71
N ILE A 16 1.86 -30.90 -15.39
CA ILE A 16 2.34 -31.59 -16.61
C ILE A 16 1.72 -31.04 -17.91
N GLY A 17 0.67 -30.23 -17.84
CA GLY A 17 -0.13 -29.83 -19.00
C GLY A 17 0.29 -28.53 -19.70
N MET A 18 1.59 -28.26 -19.94
CA MET A 18 1.98 -27.17 -20.85
C MET A 18 2.41 -27.73 -22.20
N PRO A 19 1.64 -27.58 -23.29
CA PRO A 19 2.12 -27.88 -24.61
C PRO A 19 3.21 -26.90 -25.02
N SER A 20 4.44 -27.39 -25.12
CA SER A 20 5.54 -26.67 -25.78
C SER A 20 5.30 -26.73 -27.30
N ILE A 21 4.58 -25.74 -27.82
CA ILE A 21 4.48 -25.53 -29.26
C ILE A 21 5.81 -24.94 -29.73
N VAL A 22 6.65 -25.76 -30.27
CA VAL A 22 7.89 -25.39 -30.97
C VAL A 22 7.51 -24.88 -32.35
N PHE A 23 7.46 -23.54 -32.50
CA PHE A 23 7.46 -22.94 -33.84
C PHE A 23 8.91 -22.89 -34.37
N SER A 24 9.15 -23.40 -35.55
CA SER A 24 10.41 -23.23 -36.29
C SER A 24 10.55 -21.73 -36.64
N ARG A 25 11.43 -21.05 -35.93
CA ARG A 25 11.85 -19.66 -36.24
C ARG A 25 13.05 -19.68 -37.16
N SER A 26 13.20 -18.63 -38.00
CA SER A 26 14.41 -18.44 -38.76
C SER A 26 15.63 -18.33 -37.80
N SER A 27 16.79 -18.78 -38.23
CA SER A 27 18.01 -18.74 -37.39
C SER A 27 18.39 -17.30 -37.00
N ILE A 28 18.11 -16.33 -37.87
CA ILE A 28 18.34 -14.91 -37.64
C ILE A 28 17.40 -14.35 -36.55
N ASP A 29 16.12 -14.68 -36.59
CA ASP A 29 15.15 -14.23 -35.61
C ASP A 29 15.48 -14.72 -34.20
N SER A 30 15.93 -15.98 -34.11
CA SER A 30 16.37 -16.53 -32.82
C SER A 30 17.60 -15.82 -32.25
N LEU A 31 18.55 -15.43 -33.12
CA LEU A 31 19.76 -14.72 -32.73
C LEU A 31 19.48 -13.30 -32.22
N VAL A 32 18.60 -12.56 -32.92
CA VAL A 32 18.18 -11.21 -32.49
C VAL A 32 17.53 -11.23 -31.12
N LEU A 33 16.57 -12.13 -30.89
CA LEU A 33 15.93 -12.29 -29.58
C LEU A 33 16.91 -12.73 -28.49
N GLN A 34 17.86 -13.59 -28.82
CA GLN A 34 18.90 -14.00 -27.89
C GLN A 34 19.75 -12.80 -27.46
N ARG A 35 20.15 -11.94 -28.38
CA ARG A 35 20.90 -10.72 -28.08
C ARG A 35 20.10 -9.73 -27.25
N LEU A 36 18.85 -9.49 -27.61
CA LEU A 36 17.93 -8.65 -26.81
C LEU A 36 17.83 -9.14 -25.37
N PHE A 37 17.58 -10.43 -25.17
CA PHE A 37 17.46 -11.00 -23.82
C PHE A 37 18.80 -11.09 -23.09
N SER A 38 19.93 -11.22 -23.82
CA SER A 38 21.25 -11.12 -23.19
C SER A 38 21.55 -9.70 -22.73
N TYR A 39 21.19 -8.68 -23.52
CA TYR A 39 21.31 -7.29 -23.12
C TYR A 39 20.52 -7.00 -21.84
N SER A 40 19.27 -7.44 -21.78
CA SER A 40 18.43 -7.31 -20.60
C SER A 40 18.98 -8.04 -19.36
N ARG A 41 19.66 -9.19 -19.53
CA ARG A 41 20.29 -9.92 -18.41
C ARG A 41 21.52 -9.21 -17.83
N ASN A 42 22.24 -8.50 -18.68
CA ASN A 42 23.42 -7.74 -18.26
C ASN A 42 23.05 -6.40 -17.58
N TYR A 43 21.77 -6.05 -17.64
CA TYR A 43 21.22 -4.92 -16.94
C TYR A 43 21.21 -5.20 -15.42
N THR A 44 21.81 -4.29 -14.66
CA THR A 44 21.75 -4.31 -13.19
C THR A 44 20.96 -3.09 -12.71
N PRO A 45 20.00 -3.23 -11.81
CA PRO A 45 19.20 -2.12 -11.30
C PRO A 45 20.06 -0.94 -10.82
N ASN A 46 21.16 -1.22 -10.15
CA ASN A 46 22.08 -0.19 -9.60
C ASN A 46 22.95 0.52 -10.66
N SER A 47 22.85 0.18 -11.94
CA SER A 47 23.69 0.77 -12.99
C SER A 47 23.47 2.28 -13.21
N VAL A 48 22.35 2.81 -12.77
CA VAL A 48 21.99 4.23 -12.81
C VAL A 48 22.21 4.95 -11.49
N ALA A 49 22.65 4.25 -10.45
CA ALA A 49 22.81 4.81 -9.10
C ALA A 49 23.80 6.00 -9.11
N GLY A 50 23.39 7.10 -8.47
CA GLY A 50 24.15 8.35 -8.42
C GLY A 50 24.07 9.22 -9.66
N HIS A 51 23.42 8.76 -10.74
CA HIS A 51 23.19 9.60 -11.92
C HIS A 51 22.17 10.70 -11.63
N THR A 52 22.47 11.92 -12.05
CA THR A 52 21.58 13.08 -11.89
C THR A 52 21.29 13.68 -13.26
N THR A 53 20.02 13.93 -13.55
CA THR A 53 19.59 14.54 -14.81
C THR A 53 18.53 15.61 -14.60
N ASN A 54 18.49 16.60 -15.48
CA ASN A 54 17.43 17.60 -15.51
C ASN A 54 16.32 17.13 -16.45
N VAL A 55 15.09 17.17 -15.97
CA VAL A 55 13.93 16.68 -16.70
C VAL A 55 12.84 17.75 -16.75
N TYR A 56 12.45 18.08 -17.98
CA TYR A 56 11.27 18.87 -18.23
C TYR A 56 10.06 17.96 -18.45
N ILE A 57 8.99 18.21 -17.75
CA ILE A 57 7.73 17.45 -17.84
C ILE A 57 6.59 18.39 -18.18
N LYS A 58 5.85 18.04 -19.21
CA LYS A 58 4.63 18.73 -19.62
C LYS A 58 3.45 17.75 -19.56
N SER A 59 2.33 18.21 -19.04
CA SER A 59 1.12 17.42 -18.88
C SER A 59 -0.09 18.23 -19.33
N ASN A 60 -0.83 17.69 -20.27
CA ASN A 60 -2.05 18.28 -20.80
C ASN A 60 -3.23 17.38 -20.44
N PHE A 61 -4.30 17.97 -19.92
CA PHE A 61 -5.51 17.24 -19.57
C PHE A 61 -6.72 17.86 -20.30
N ASN A 62 -7.55 16.98 -20.85
CA ASN A 62 -8.81 17.35 -21.48
C ASN A 62 -9.94 16.57 -20.83
N VAL A 63 -10.74 17.24 -20.01
CA VAL A 63 -11.89 16.68 -19.32
C VAL A 63 -13.08 16.67 -20.27
N TRP A 64 -13.23 15.57 -20.99
CA TRP A 64 -14.30 15.45 -21.97
C TRP A 64 -15.68 15.26 -21.33
N ARG A 65 -15.75 14.34 -20.37
CA ARG A 65 -16.99 14.04 -19.66
C ARG A 65 -16.70 13.82 -18.18
N ARG A 66 -17.44 14.51 -17.32
CA ARG A 66 -17.40 14.31 -15.87
C ARG A 66 -18.80 14.28 -15.27
N ASN A 67 -18.96 13.50 -14.23
CA ASN A 67 -20.15 13.45 -13.38
C ASN A 67 -19.75 13.37 -11.91
N SER A 68 -20.72 13.34 -11.00
CA SER A 68 -20.49 13.33 -9.56
C SER A 68 -19.70 12.12 -9.05
N THR A 69 -19.69 10.99 -9.78
CA THR A 69 -18.94 9.79 -9.34
C THR A 69 -17.43 9.98 -9.39
N LEU A 70 -16.91 11.03 -10.06
CA LEU A 70 -15.47 11.29 -10.11
C LEU A 70 -14.86 11.58 -8.72
N TRP A 71 -15.66 12.03 -7.76
CA TRP A 71 -15.22 12.21 -6.38
C TRP A 71 -14.70 10.92 -5.74
N LEU A 72 -15.09 9.75 -6.25
CA LEU A 72 -14.55 8.44 -5.82
C LEU A 72 -13.08 8.26 -6.20
N VAL A 73 -12.53 9.09 -7.11
CA VAL A 73 -11.13 9.08 -7.52
C VAL A 73 -10.52 10.46 -7.24
N PRO A 74 -10.08 10.73 -6.00
CA PRO A 74 -9.72 12.06 -5.52
C PRO A 74 -8.68 12.79 -6.37
N THR A 75 -7.68 12.06 -6.90
CA THR A 75 -6.64 12.62 -7.77
C THR A 75 -7.22 13.15 -9.08
N MET A 76 -8.08 12.35 -9.73
CA MET A 76 -8.73 12.75 -10.98
C MET A 76 -9.76 13.84 -10.75
N TYR A 77 -10.45 13.82 -9.62
CA TYR A 77 -11.34 14.90 -9.22
C TYR A 77 -10.59 16.23 -9.07
N SER A 78 -9.45 16.23 -8.38
CA SER A 78 -8.61 17.43 -8.20
C SER A 78 -8.08 17.98 -9.52
N ILE A 79 -7.77 17.10 -10.49
CA ILE A 79 -7.36 17.51 -11.84
C ILE A 79 -8.55 18.07 -12.63
N ALA A 80 -9.71 17.41 -12.56
CA ALA A 80 -10.87 17.73 -13.39
C ALA A 80 -11.74 18.87 -12.83
N GLU A 81 -11.40 19.39 -11.65
CA GLU A 81 -12.12 20.50 -11.05
C GLU A 81 -11.87 21.81 -11.83
N GLY A 82 -12.93 22.49 -12.21
CA GLY A 82 -12.87 23.77 -12.93
C GLY A 82 -12.94 23.66 -14.45
N LYS A 83 -11.87 24.02 -15.15
CA LYS A 83 -11.84 24.11 -16.62
C LYS A 83 -11.70 22.74 -17.29
N ARG A 84 -12.14 22.66 -18.58
CA ARG A 84 -12.02 21.43 -19.36
C ARG A 84 -10.60 21.15 -19.86
N TYR A 85 -9.84 22.18 -20.13
CA TYR A 85 -8.46 22.07 -20.63
C TYR A 85 -7.50 22.62 -19.59
N LEU A 86 -6.54 21.80 -19.23
CA LEU A 86 -5.58 22.10 -18.20
C LEU A 86 -4.18 21.77 -18.70
N VAL A 87 -3.22 22.63 -18.37
CA VAL A 87 -1.82 22.48 -18.73
C VAL A 87 -0.97 22.61 -17.47
N SER A 88 0.00 21.74 -17.35
CA SER A 88 0.99 21.78 -16.24
C SER A 88 2.37 21.51 -16.80
N GLU A 89 3.32 22.31 -16.38
CA GLU A 89 4.73 22.19 -16.71
C GLU A 89 5.58 22.17 -15.45
N SER A 90 6.66 21.39 -15.47
CA SER A 90 7.63 21.40 -14.36
C SER A 90 9.03 21.09 -14.90
N TYR A 91 10.02 21.77 -14.33
CA TYR A 91 11.43 21.51 -14.51
C TYR A 91 12.00 20.93 -13.24
N ASN A 92 12.58 19.74 -13.32
CA ASN A 92 12.94 18.93 -12.17
C ASN A 92 14.37 18.43 -12.30
N LYS A 93 15.04 18.28 -11.16
CA LYS A 93 16.30 17.56 -11.03
C LYS A 93 16.00 16.18 -10.46
N LEU A 94 16.32 15.12 -11.20
CA LEU A 94 16.17 13.74 -10.75
C LEU A 94 17.54 13.19 -10.37
N THR A 95 17.64 12.56 -9.21
CA THR A 95 18.83 11.82 -8.77
C THR A 95 18.43 10.37 -8.57
N PHE A 96 19.00 9.47 -9.36
CA PHE A 96 18.64 8.07 -9.36
C PHE A 96 19.40 7.28 -8.30
N ASN A 97 18.70 6.57 -7.43
CA ASN A 97 19.24 5.48 -6.63
C ASN A 97 19.13 4.16 -7.39
N ASP A 98 18.08 4.02 -8.18
CA ASP A 98 17.74 2.97 -9.13
C ASP A 98 16.82 3.59 -10.20
N ILE A 99 16.50 2.89 -11.29
CA ILE A 99 15.56 3.40 -12.30
C ILE A 99 14.18 3.68 -11.70
N ASP A 100 13.70 2.80 -10.81
CA ASP A 100 12.40 2.93 -10.14
C ASP A 100 12.48 3.66 -8.79
N ASP A 101 13.68 3.99 -8.32
CA ASP A 101 13.92 4.69 -7.06
C ASP A 101 14.78 5.92 -7.31
N TYR A 102 14.15 7.06 -7.39
CA TYR A 102 14.81 8.34 -7.62
C TYR A 102 14.26 9.45 -6.73
N GLU A 103 15.16 10.35 -6.33
CA GLU A 103 14.78 11.58 -5.65
C GLU A 103 14.45 12.65 -6.70
N LYS A 104 13.25 13.22 -6.58
CA LYS A 104 12.77 14.30 -7.44
C LYS A 104 12.76 15.63 -6.71
N LYS A 105 13.64 16.53 -7.13
CA LYS A 105 13.64 17.93 -6.69
C LYS A 105 13.01 18.79 -7.78
N ARG A 106 11.81 19.33 -7.51
CA ARG A 106 11.17 20.28 -8.41
C ARG A 106 11.79 21.65 -8.23
N GLN A 107 12.31 22.22 -9.32
CA GLN A 107 12.96 23.53 -9.33
C GLN A 107 11.97 24.62 -9.75
N VAL A 108 11.34 24.44 -10.90
CA VAL A 108 10.38 25.41 -11.43
C VAL A 108 9.11 24.68 -11.84
N SER A 109 7.97 25.29 -11.67
CA SER A 109 6.69 24.76 -12.18
C SER A 109 5.74 25.90 -12.55
N TYR A 110 4.86 25.59 -13.50
CA TYR A 110 3.71 26.43 -13.79
C TYR A 110 2.53 25.52 -14.19
N SER A 111 1.35 25.77 -13.65
CA SER A 111 0.21 24.90 -13.83
C SER A 111 -1.12 25.62 -13.66
N THR A 112 -2.07 25.27 -14.52
CA THR A 112 -3.46 25.72 -14.41
C THR A 112 -4.32 24.82 -13.52
N ILE A 113 -3.74 23.74 -12.99
CA ILE A 113 -4.41 22.82 -12.07
C ILE A 113 -4.34 23.37 -10.64
N ARG A 114 -5.50 23.62 -10.00
CA ARG A 114 -5.60 24.23 -8.67
C ARG A 114 -4.82 23.49 -7.56
N HIS A 115 -4.82 22.15 -7.59
CA HIS A 115 -4.25 21.29 -6.55
C HIS A 115 -3.02 20.51 -7.02
N ASN A 116 -2.15 21.16 -7.77
CA ASN A 116 -1.02 20.58 -8.50
C ASN A 116 -0.04 19.71 -7.69
N ARG A 117 0.00 19.88 -6.36
CA ARG A 117 1.09 19.29 -5.55
C ARG A 117 0.99 17.77 -5.34
N LYS A 118 -0.14 17.12 -5.61
CA LYS A 118 -0.40 15.72 -5.26
C LYS A 118 -0.65 14.78 -6.45
N ALA A 119 -1.27 15.28 -7.49
CA ALA A 119 -1.69 14.46 -8.64
C ALA A 119 -0.54 14.08 -9.55
N LEU A 120 0.49 14.92 -9.63
CA LEU A 120 1.58 14.78 -10.60
C LEU A 120 2.69 13.78 -10.26
N PRO A 121 3.00 13.43 -8.99
CA PRO A 121 4.01 12.39 -8.72
C PRO A 121 3.70 11.05 -9.36
N THR A 122 2.46 10.60 -9.32
CA THR A 122 2.02 9.33 -9.94
C THR A 122 2.16 9.34 -11.46
N VAL A 123 2.01 10.51 -12.07
CA VAL A 123 2.14 10.70 -13.53
C VAL A 123 3.59 10.52 -13.99
N VAL A 124 4.56 10.93 -13.18
CA VAL A 124 6.00 10.80 -13.54
C VAL A 124 6.44 9.35 -13.67
N GLU A 125 5.85 8.46 -12.91
CA GLU A 125 6.12 7.03 -12.99
C GLU A 125 5.88 6.47 -14.41
N PHE A 126 4.82 6.96 -15.09
CA PHE A 126 4.54 6.59 -16.49
C PHE A 126 5.48 7.23 -17.50
N MET A 127 6.33 8.16 -17.09
CA MET A 127 7.30 8.84 -17.95
C MET A 127 8.69 8.18 -17.94
N THR A 128 8.93 7.24 -17.03
CA THR A 128 10.21 6.54 -16.87
C THR A 128 10.03 5.02 -17.00
N PRO A 129 9.61 4.50 -18.18
CA PRO A 129 9.47 3.06 -18.35
C PRO A 129 10.82 2.37 -18.30
N ASN A 130 10.95 1.37 -17.43
CA ASN A 130 12.13 0.53 -17.35
C ASN A 130 12.03 -0.62 -18.37
N VAL A 131 12.56 -0.41 -19.56
CA VAL A 131 12.37 -1.34 -20.70
C VAL A 131 13.05 -2.69 -20.48
N TYR A 132 14.15 -2.75 -19.72
CA TYR A 132 14.95 -3.97 -19.55
C TYR A 132 14.68 -4.74 -18.29
N ASP A 133 14.04 -4.11 -17.29
CA ASP A 133 13.70 -4.78 -16.07
C ASP A 133 12.51 -5.74 -16.25
N VAL A 134 12.18 -6.45 -15.21
CA VAL A 134 11.06 -7.40 -15.20
C VAL A 134 9.73 -6.69 -15.41
N CYS A 135 9.55 -5.53 -14.82
CA CYS A 135 8.37 -4.67 -15.00
C CYS A 135 8.76 -3.34 -15.66
N LEU A 136 7.84 -2.82 -16.48
CA LEU A 136 8.00 -1.51 -17.13
C LEU A 136 7.88 -0.35 -16.16
N TYR A 137 7.05 -0.48 -15.13
CA TYR A 137 6.72 0.57 -14.16
C TYR A 137 6.66 -0.04 -12.76
N GLY A 138 7.67 0.25 -11.93
CA GLY A 138 7.74 -0.27 -10.58
C GLY A 138 7.53 -1.79 -10.49
N ASP A 139 6.44 -2.23 -9.89
CA ASP A 139 6.04 -3.64 -9.81
C ASP A 139 4.81 -3.96 -10.70
N HIS A 140 4.56 -3.13 -11.72
CA HIS A 140 3.42 -3.27 -12.61
C HIS A 140 3.85 -3.46 -14.06
N ILE A 141 3.07 -4.21 -14.82
CA ILE A 141 3.18 -4.41 -16.26
C ILE A 141 4.52 -5.04 -16.67
N LEU A 142 4.45 -6.27 -17.10
CA LEU A 142 5.62 -7.05 -17.49
C LEU A 142 6.28 -6.51 -18.75
N SER A 143 7.58 -6.26 -18.70
CA SER A 143 8.35 -5.86 -19.87
C SER A 143 8.46 -7.00 -20.89
N PRO A 144 8.17 -6.75 -22.18
CA PRO A 144 8.36 -7.74 -23.24
C PRO A 144 9.84 -8.02 -23.54
N PHE A 145 10.77 -7.17 -23.09
CA PHE A 145 12.20 -7.31 -23.40
C PHE A 145 12.98 -8.04 -22.33
N ASN A 146 12.36 -8.35 -21.18
CA ASN A 146 13.01 -9.12 -20.15
C ASN A 146 12.93 -10.62 -20.43
N TYR A 147 14.06 -11.32 -20.22
CA TYR A 147 14.17 -12.77 -20.47
C TYR A 147 13.14 -13.61 -19.71
N TYR A 148 12.85 -13.27 -18.46
CA TYR A 148 11.92 -14.03 -17.62
C TYR A 148 10.47 -13.93 -18.11
N ASN A 149 10.13 -12.87 -18.83
CA ASN A 149 8.78 -12.61 -19.36
C ASN A 149 8.54 -13.20 -20.75
N ARG A 150 9.60 -13.68 -21.45
CA ARG A 150 9.52 -14.15 -22.84
C ARG A 150 8.38 -15.15 -23.12
N ARG A 151 8.04 -15.96 -22.14
CA ARG A 151 6.97 -16.97 -22.25
C ARG A 151 5.56 -16.38 -22.35
N PHE A 152 5.36 -15.14 -21.94
CA PHE A 152 4.08 -14.48 -21.97
C PHE A 152 3.82 -13.72 -23.27
N TYR A 153 4.83 -13.59 -24.13
CA TYR A 153 4.78 -12.83 -25.36
C TYR A 153 5.01 -13.70 -26.61
N ARG A 154 4.43 -13.24 -27.73
CA ARG A 154 4.77 -13.68 -29.08
C ARG A 154 5.51 -12.54 -29.76
N TYR A 155 6.58 -12.86 -30.47
CA TYR A 155 7.41 -11.87 -31.16
C TYR A 155 7.37 -12.14 -32.66
N ASN A 156 7.23 -11.07 -33.43
CA ASN A 156 7.38 -11.05 -34.88
C ASN A 156 8.49 -10.07 -35.24
N ILE A 157 9.46 -10.49 -36.01
CA ILE A 157 10.64 -9.68 -36.36
C ILE A 157 10.50 -9.29 -37.81
N LEU A 158 10.50 -7.97 -38.06
CA LEU A 158 10.41 -7.38 -39.37
C LEU A 158 11.75 -6.71 -39.71
N PRO A 159 12.27 -6.84 -40.96
CA PRO A 159 13.48 -6.17 -41.36
C PRO A 159 13.29 -4.66 -41.32
N SER A 160 14.34 -3.95 -40.92
CA SER A 160 14.38 -2.49 -40.87
C SER A 160 15.69 -2.00 -41.47
N ILE A 161 15.87 -0.70 -41.58
CA ILE A 161 17.04 -0.07 -42.18
C ILE A 161 18.10 0.24 -41.09
N ASN A 162 19.37 0.40 -41.45
CA ASN A 162 20.45 0.87 -40.57
C ASN A 162 20.81 -0.07 -39.40
N ASN A 163 21.05 -1.36 -39.67
CA ASN A 163 21.42 -2.36 -38.66
C ASN A 163 20.41 -2.51 -37.51
N ARG A 164 19.14 -2.14 -37.74
CA ARG A 164 18.04 -2.25 -36.78
C ARG A 164 16.96 -3.16 -37.31
N VAL A 165 16.26 -3.84 -36.42
CA VAL A 165 15.09 -4.62 -36.72
C VAL A 165 13.88 -4.02 -35.96
N LEU A 166 12.71 -4.17 -36.54
CA LEU A 166 11.46 -3.89 -35.87
C LEU A 166 10.93 -5.16 -35.24
N ILE A 167 10.81 -5.20 -33.93
CA ILE A 167 10.23 -6.31 -33.19
C ILE A 167 8.81 -5.91 -32.77
N GLU A 168 7.82 -6.62 -33.29
CA GLU A 168 6.44 -6.55 -32.79
C GLU A 168 6.27 -7.58 -31.70
N PHE A 169 5.62 -7.18 -30.62
CA PHE A 169 5.30 -8.08 -29.49
C PHE A 169 3.81 -8.00 -29.13
N LYS A 170 3.23 -9.17 -28.88
CA LYS A 170 1.83 -9.31 -28.47
C LYS A 170 1.71 -10.30 -27.32
N PRO A 171 0.80 -10.04 -26.36
CA PRO A 171 0.50 -10.99 -25.28
C PRO A 171 0.07 -12.36 -25.82
N ARG A 172 0.47 -13.43 -25.13
CA ARG A 172 -0.09 -14.78 -25.36
C ARG A 172 -1.43 -14.96 -24.65
N LEU A 173 -1.63 -14.20 -23.57
CA LEU A 173 -2.90 -14.10 -22.87
C LEU A 173 -3.52 -12.75 -23.32
N PRO A 174 -4.39 -12.74 -24.30
CA PRO A 174 -5.07 -11.52 -24.73
C PRO A 174 -5.88 -10.96 -23.56
N ASP A 175 -6.01 -9.64 -23.53
CA ASP A 175 -6.78 -8.90 -22.54
C ASP A 175 -6.26 -8.96 -21.08
N ASN A 176 -5.09 -9.54 -20.83
CA ASN A 176 -4.47 -9.46 -19.51
C ASN A 176 -3.80 -8.10 -19.32
N THR A 177 -4.23 -7.36 -18.29
CA THR A 177 -3.79 -5.98 -18.00
C THR A 177 -2.35 -5.88 -17.51
N GLN A 178 -1.71 -7.01 -17.16
CA GLN A 178 -0.29 -7.05 -16.79
C GLN A 178 0.64 -7.14 -18.01
N LEU A 179 0.07 -7.26 -19.21
CA LEU A 179 0.82 -7.43 -20.45
C LEU A 179 0.51 -6.29 -21.41
N VAL A 180 1.50 -5.92 -22.21
CA VAL A 180 1.41 -4.87 -23.23
C VAL A 180 1.62 -5.42 -24.62
N SER A 181 1.02 -4.77 -25.61
CA SER A 181 1.32 -4.98 -27.01
C SER A 181 2.09 -3.78 -27.57
N GLY A 182 2.84 -3.97 -28.64
CA GLY A 182 3.54 -2.86 -29.27
C GLY A 182 4.66 -3.29 -30.18
N GLN A 183 5.60 -2.37 -30.35
CA GLN A 183 6.73 -2.56 -31.24
C GLN A 183 7.98 -1.83 -30.75
N ALA A 184 9.15 -2.31 -31.13
CA ALA A 184 10.43 -1.70 -30.77
C ALA A 184 11.44 -1.80 -31.89
N TYR A 185 12.24 -0.75 -32.03
CA TYR A 185 13.44 -0.74 -32.88
C TYR A 185 14.63 -1.19 -32.05
N VAL A 186 15.22 -2.33 -32.44
CA VAL A 186 16.30 -3.00 -31.72
C VAL A 186 17.52 -3.12 -32.62
N ASP A 187 18.68 -2.86 -32.07
CA ASP A 187 19.96 -3.05 -32.74
C ASP A 187 20.28 -4.54 -32.91
N ILE A 188 20.61 -4.95 -34.15
CA ILE A 188 20.86 -6.36 -34.47
C ILE A 188 22.15 -6.84 -33.80
N SER A 189 23.16 -5.99 -33.66
CA SER A 189 24.46 -6.38 -33.14
C SER A 189 24.50 -6.49 -31.63
N THR A 190 23.85 -5.58 -30.91
CA THR A 190 23.89 -5.48 -29.43
C THR A 190 22.67 -6.01 -28.74
N GLY A 191 21.52 -5.99 -29.40
CA GLY A 191 20.20 -6.27 -28.78
C GLY A 191 19.62 -5.07 -28.02
N ARG A 192 20.22 -3.88 -28.16
CA ARG A 192 19.77 -2.66 -27.49
C ARG A 192 18.48 -2.11 -28.10
N VAL A 193 17.56 -1.68 -27.27
CA VAL A 193 16.32 -0.98 -27.67
C VAL A 193 16.61 0.51 -27.87
N HIS A 194 16.30 1.05 -29.04
CA HIS A 194 16.43 2.46 -29.35
C HIS A 194 15.14 3.24 -29.13
N LYS A 195 14.04 2.69 -29.61
CA LYS A 195 12.69 3.26 -29.44
C LYS A 195 11.73 2.12 -29.17
N ALA A 196 10.82 2.32 -28.26
CA ALA A 196 9.75 1.36 -27.99
C ALA A 196 8.39 2.06 -27.91
N ILE A 197 7.36 1.36 -28.34
CA ILE A 197 5.98 1.79 -28.27
C ILE A 197 5.21 0.71 -27.53
N PHE A 198 4.49 1.10 -26.47
CA PHE A 198 3.71 0.22 -25.62
C PHE A 198 2.25 0.65 -25.63
N ASN A 199 1.35 -0.31 -25.85
CA ASN A 199 -0.10 -0.15 -25.69
C ASN A 199 -0.54 -1.10 -24.59
N GLY A 200 -1.22 -0.56 -23.60
CA GLY A 200 -1.67 -1.33 -22.46
C GLY A 200 -2.81 -0.69 -21.70
N GLU A 201 -3.24 -1.39 -20.70
CA GLU A 201 -4.23 -0.92 -19.74
C GLU A 201 -3.65 -1.09 -18.33
N PHE A 202 -3.93 -0.15 -17.48
CA PHE A 202 -3.58 -0.24 -16.09
C PHE A 202 -4.67 0.44 -15.26
N ASP A 203 -5.29 -0.32 -14.38
CA ASP A 203 -6.38 0.15 -13.53
C ASP A 203 -7.51 0.81 -14.36
N MET A 204 -7.76 2.11 -14.21
CA MET A 204 -8.82 2.84 -14.92
C MET A 204 -8.31 3.56 -16.18
N ILE A 205 -7.05 3.31 -16.55
CA ILE A 205 -6.44 3.98 -17.69
C ILE A 205 -6.09 3.02 -18.82
N THR A 206 -6.28 3.48 -20.05
CA THR A 206 -5.66 2.91 -21.24
C THR A 206 -4.54 3.84 -21.64
N PHE A 207 -3.36 3.31 -21.94
CA PHE A 207 -2.20 4.13 -22.29
C PHE A 207 -1.54 3.70 -23.59
N HIS A 208 -0.96 4.68 -24.25
CA HIS A 208 -0.06 4.52 -25.39
C HIS A 208 1.20 5.30 -25.07
N THR A 209 2.30 4.60 -24.81
CA THR A 209 3.60 5.20 -24.47
C THR A 209 4.60 4.99 -25.59
N GLU A 210 5.19 6.07 -26.05
CA GLU A 210 6.37 6.08 -26.92
C GLU A 210 7.57 6.53 -26.11
N THR A 211 8.64 5.75 -26.12
CA THR A 211 9.88 6.10 -25.44
C THR A 211 11.07 5.94 -26.38
N THR A 212 11.95 6.92 -26.40
CA THR A 212 13.24 6.89 -27.09
C THR A 212 14.34 6.85 -26.02
N GLN A 213 15.20 5.85 -26.07
CA GLN A 213 16.29 5.68 -25.11
C GLN A 213 17.47 6.59 -25.45
N GLY A 214 18.24 6.97 -24.43
CA GLY A 214 19.46 7.77 -24.60
C GLY A 214 20.55 7.07 -25.42
N ALA A 215 21.64 7.77 -25.73
CA ALA A 215 22.59 7.28 -26.72
C ALA A 215 23.51 6.14 -26.27
N GLU A 216 24.29 6.31 -25.21
CA GLU A 216 25.28 5.32 -24.75
C GLU A 216 25.44 5.32 -23.21
N GLY A 217 26.04 4.28 -22.67
CA GLY A 217 26.32 4.14 -21.25
C GLY A 217 25.03 4.13 -20.41
N VAL A 218 25.03 4.86 -19.31
CA VAL A 218 23.88 5.01 -18.40
C VAL A 218 22.65 5.58 -19.13
N HIS A 219 22.85 6.50 -20.07
CA HIS A 219 21.77 7.10 -20.86
C HIS A 219 21.03 6.08 -21.74
N SER A 220 21.67 4.96 -22.10
CA SER A 220 21.00 3.90 -22.87
C SER A 220 19.91 3.17 -22.09
N LEU A 221 19.91 3.28 -20.77
CA LEU A 221 18.96 2.68 -19.85
C LEU A 221 17.82 3.63 -19.48
N LEU A 222 18.08 4.93 -19.60
CA LEU A 222 17.10 5.98 -19.29
C LEU A 222 16.42 6.49 -20.57
N PRO A 223 15.16 6.91 -20.51
CA PRO A 223 14.53 7.62 -21.60
C PRO A 223 15.26 8.93 -21.89
N LYS A 224 15.43 9.27 -23.18
CA LYS A 224 15.75 10.62 -23.63
C LYS A 224 14.49 11.45 -23.78
N GLU A 225 13.47 10.81 -24.31
CA GLU A 225 12.15 11.37 -24.52
C GLU A 225 11.11 10.30 -24.26
N CYS A 226 10.06 10.65 -23.54
CA CYS A 226 8.91 9.79 -23.31
C CYS A 226 7.62 10.58 -23.51
N LYS A 227 6.73 10.02 -24.32
CA LYS A 227 5.39 10.58 -24.58
C LYS A 227 4.35 9.52 -24.28
N THR A 228 3.44 9.81 -23.37
CA THR A 228 2.36 8.91 -22.99
C THR A 228 1.01 9.58 -23.20
N ASN A 229 0.18 8.99 -24.03
CA ASN A 229 -1.22 9.35 -24.18
C ASN A 229 -2.06 8.44 -23.31
N VAL A 230 -2.85 9.01 -22.43
CA VAL A 230 -3.66 8.31 -21.44
C VAL A 230 -5.12 8.64 -21.62
N ILE A 231 -5.96 7.64 -21.54
CA ILE A 231 -7.42 7.79 -21.45
C ILE A 231 -7.85 7.22 -20.12
N PHE A 232 -8.27 8.09 -19.23
CA PHE A 232 -8.93 7.69 -18.00
C PHE A 232 -10.41 7.48 -18.24
N TYR A 233 -10.94 6.35 -17.82
CA TYR A 233 -12.36 6.03 -17.91
C TYR A 233 -12.88 5.39 -16.62
N PHE A 234 -13.87 6.04 -15.99
CA PHE A 234 -14.49 5.55 -14.77
C PHE A 234 -15.94 6.01 -14.64
N MET A 235 -16.88 5.08 -14.56
CA MET A 235 -18.32 5.35 -14.34
C MET A 235 -18.88 6.50 -15.19
N GLY A 236 -18.55 6.52 -16.50
CA GLY A 236 -18.97 7.55 -17.43
C GLY A 236 -18.14 8.84 -17.42
N ASN A 237 -17.18 8.99 -16.50
CA ASN A 237 -16.16 10.02 -16.57
C ASN A 237 -15.11 9.67 -17.62
N LYS A 238 -14.67 10.64 -18.43
CA LYS A 238 -13.64 10.43 -19.43
C LYS A 238 -12.71 11.63 -19.51
N ILE A 239 -11.41 11.38 -19.26
CA ILE A 239 -10.36 12.39 -19.28
C ILE A 239 -9.26 11.89 -20.20
N PHE A 240 -8.86 12.71 -21.16
CA PHE A 240 -7.71 12.49 -22.00
C PHE A 240 -6.51 13.23 -21.43
N SER A 241 -5.36 12.60 -21.43
CA SER A 241 -4.12 13.23 -20.96
C SER A 241 -3.00 12.93 -21.93
N THR A 242 -2.19 13.93 -22.21
CA THR A 242 -0.91 13.77 -22.91
C THR A 242 0.19 14.21 -21.99
N LEU A 243 1.12 13.29 -21.72
CA LEU A 243 2.24 13.47 -20.81
C LEU A 243 3.53 13.39 -21.65
N GLU A 244 4.37 14.39 -21.56
CA GLU A 244 5.63 14.46 -22.29
C GLU A 244 6.78 14.75 -21.31
N ALA A 245 7.83 13.97 -21.35
CA ALA A 245 9.03 14.19 -20.57
C ALA A 245 10.26 14.22 -21.48
N PHE A 246 11.13 15.18 -21.23
CA PHE A 246 12.41 15.37 -21.93
C PHE A 246 13.51 15.33 -20.88
N PHE A 247 14.41 14.35 -21.02
CA PHE A 247 15.53 14.13 -20.12
C PHE A 247 16.79 14.80 -20.67
N ASP A 248 17.81 14.95 -19.82
CA ASP A 248 19.08 15.58 -20.17
C ASP A 248 18.91 17.01 -20.72
N CYS A 249 17.98 17.76 -20.13
CA CYS A 249 17.78 19.15 -20.50
C CYS A 249 19.02 19.99 -20.22
N PRO A 250 19.44 20.87 -21.16
CA PRO A 250 20.75 21.53 -21.10
C PRO A 250 20.86 22.63 -20.02
N VAL A 251 19.73 23.13 -19.53
CA VAL A 251 19.71 24.23 -18.56
C VAL A 251 19.92 23.72 -17.15
N ASN A 252 21.04 24.09 -16.54
CA ASN A 252 21.31 23.80 -15.13
C ASN A 252 20.91 25.01 -14.27
N LEU A 253 19.87 24.84 -13.47
CA LEU A 253 19.44 25.83 -12.50
C LEU A 253 20.19 25.66 -11.17
N PRO A 254 20.53 26.76 -10.49
CA PRO A 254 21.14 26.70 -9.16
C PRO A 254 20.29 25.91 -8.17
N ASP A 255 20.91 25.23 -7.23
CA ASP A 255 20.21 24.46 -6.18
C ASP A 255 19.41 25.34 -5.19
N SER A 256 19.66 26.65 -5.19
CA SER A 256 18.86 27.66 -4.46
C SER A 256 17.45 27.83 -5.05
N ILE A 257 17.24 27.52 -6.33
CA ILE A 257 15.92 27.57 -6.96
C ILE A 257 15.20 26.27 -6.57
N ASN A 258 14.14 26.41 -5.78
CA ASN A 258 13.37 25.30 -5.25
C ASN A 258 11.89 25.63 -5.23
N ASP A 259 11.10 24.83 -5.98
CA ASP A 259 9.63 24.93 -6.06
C ASP A 259 9.10 26.32 -6.44
N VAL A 260 9.77 27.01 -7.38
CA VAL A 260 9.37 28.32 -7.86
C VAL A 260 8.20 28.19 -8.84
N PHE A 261 7.11 28.94 -8.58
CA PHE A 261 5.96 28.99 -9.47
C PHE A 261 6.05 30.26 -10.32
N SER A 262 6.58 30.13 -11.57
CA SER A 262 6.79 31.28 -12.48
C SER A 262 6.66 30.86 -13.93
N LEU A 263 5.77 31.54 -14.68
CA LEU A 263 5.64 31.36 -16.12
C LEU A 263 6.86 31.94 -16.87
N GLU A 264 7.35 33.11 -16.47
CA GLU A 264 8.48 33.78 -17.12
C GLU A 264 9.75 32.94 -17.04
N LEU A 265 10.04 32.41 -15.85
CA LEU A 265 11.21 31.53 -15.67
C LEU A 265 11.02 30.22 -16.45
N MET A 266 9.82 29.66 -16.48
CA MET A 266 9.52 28.46 -17.27
C MET A 266 9.71 28.73 -18.77
N ASP A 267 9.25 29.89 -19.28
CA ASP A 267 9.42 30.26 -20.68
C ASP A 267 10.92 30.33 -21.09
N SER A 268 11.80 30.76 -20.18
CA SER A 268 13.23 30.88 -20.44
C SER A 268 13.99 29.54 -20.50
N ILE A 269 13.47 28.51 -19.83
CA ILE A 269 14.14 27.21 -19.69
C ILE A 269 13.47 26.07 -20.46
N ARG A 270 12.31 26.34 -21.05
CA ARG A 270 11.50 25.33 -21.76
C ARG A 270 12.28 24.76 -22.97
N PRO A 271 12.51 23.43 -23.04
CA PRO A 271 13.25 22.82 -24.14
C PRO A 271 12.42 22.67 -25.43
N VAL A 272 11.09 22.68 -25.32
CA VAL A 272 10.16 22.47 -26.44
C VAL A 272 9.09 23.55 -26.45
N PRO A 273 8.81 24.18 -27.60
CA PRO A 273 7.82 25.25 -27.69
C PRO A 273 6.39 24.74 -27.36
N LEU A 274 5.60 25.62 -26.79
CA LEU A 274 4.17 25.38 -26.56
C LEU A 274 3.40 25.42 -27.88
N THR A 275 2.36 24.63 -27.98
CA THR A 275 1.34 24.80 -29.02
C THR A 275 0.58 26.11 -28.78
N GLY A 276 -0.07 26.64 -29.83
CA GLY A 276 -0.86 27.88 -29.71
C GLY A 276 -1.97 27.76 -28.66
N GLN A 277 -2.58 26.58 -28.54
CA GLN A 277 -3.64 26.33 -27.54
C GLN A 277 -3.07 26.30 -26.11
N GLU A 278 -1.97 25.62 -25.88
CA GLU A 278 -1.31 25.58 -24.57
C GLU A 278 -0.89 26.97 -24.10
N ARG A 279 -0.27 27.74 -25.00
CA ARG A 279 0.14 29.14 -24.72
C ARG A 279 -1.06 30.01 -24.35
N HIS A 280 -2.17 29.90 -25.11
CA HIS A 280 -3.38 30.66 -24.81
C HIS A 280 -3.92 30.33 -23.42
N ILE A 281 -3.99 29.04 -23.06
CA ILE A 281 -4.49 28.60 -21.76
C ILE A 281 -3.62 29.12 -20.60
N LEU A 282 -2.28 29.03 -20.75
CA LEU A 282 -1.35 29.49 -19.72
C LEU A 282 -1.39 31.01 -19.55
N ASN A 283 -1.44 31.78 -20.66
CA ASN A 283 -1.54 33.23 -20.62
C ASN A 283 -2.86 33.70 -20.02
N GLU A 284 -4.00 33.11 -20.42
CA GLU A 284 -5.30 33.41 -19.83
C GLU A 284 -5.33 33.13 -18.32
N TYR A 285 -4.67 32.06 -17.88
CA TYR A 285 -4.53 31.76 -16.46
C TYR A 285 -3.65 32.80 -15.74
N ALA A 286 -2.53 33.18 -16.34
CA ALA A 286 -1.62 34.18 -15.80
C ALA A 286 -2.29 35.56 -15.66
N GLU A 287 -3.05 35.98 -16.68
CA GLU A 287 -3.79 37.26 -16.66
C GLU A 287 -4.84 37.30 -15.54
N ARG A 288 -5.55 36.21 -15.33
CA ARG A 288 -6.57 36.13 -14.27
C ARG A 288 -6.00 36.11 -12.86
N HIS A 289 -4.74 35.75 -12.69
CA HIS A 289 -4.05 35.61 -11.40
C HIS A 289 -2.91 36.62 -11.23
N LYS A 290 -2.85 37.67 -12.06
CA LYS A 290 -1.95 38.79 -11.81
C LYS A 290 -2.31 39.40 -10.47
N PRO A 291 -1.34 39.59 -9.53
CA PRO A 291 -1.61 40.32 -8.32
C PRO A 291 -2.02 41.75 -8.73
N ASP A 292 -3.20 42.19 -8.28
CA ASP A 292 -3.66 43.55 -8.45
C ASP A 292 -2.65 44.49 -7.79
N THR A 293 -1.81 45.14 -8.60
CA THR A 293 -0.78 46.08 -8.17
C THR A 293 -1.37 47.39 -7.68
N THR A 294 -2.67 47.52 -7.60
CA THR A 294 -3.38 48.73 -7.16
C THR A 294 -3.93 48.66 -5.74
N GLN A 295 -3.74 47.59 -5.01
CA GLN A 295 -4.08 47.51 -3.59
C GLN A 295 -2.84 47.22 -2.75
N VAL A 296 -2.05 48.29 -2.50
CA VAL A 296 -1.23 48.39 -1.31
C VAL A 296 -2.20 48.72 -0.18
N GLU A 297 -2.85 47.71 0.36
CA GLU A 297 -3.60 47.86 1.60
C GLU A 297 -3.27 46.70 2.53
N ASP A 298 -2.68 47.11 3.64
CA ASP A 298 -2.62 46.49 4.95
C ASP A 298 -2.44 44.96 4.98
N THR A 299 -1.21 44.55 5.07
CA THR A 299 -0.81 43.26 5.62
C THR A 299 -1.09 43.17 7.13
N MET A 300 -2.31 43.36 7.54
CA MET A 300 -2.81 42.72 8.75
C MET A 300 -3.09 41.27 8.43
N PRO A 301 -2.53 40.29 9.17
CA PRO A 301 -2.92 38.91 8.99
C PRO A 301 -4.44 38.86 9.23
N LYS A 302 -5.21 38.55 8.18
CA LYS A 302 -6.65 38.25 8.31
C LYS A 302 -6.78 37.27 9.47
N LYS A 303 -7.46 37.71 10.56
CA LYS A 303 -7.79 36.81 11.66
C LYS A 303 -8.45 35.59 11.06
N PHE A 304 -7.71 34.47 11.05
CA PHE A 304 -8.16 33.20 10.54
C PHE A 304 -9.37 32.77 11.39
N ASN A 305 -10.56 32.97 10.88
CA ASN A 305 -11.76 32.41 11.49
C ASN A 305 -11.83 30.92 11.14
N PHE A 306 -11.02 30.14 11.85
CA PHE A 306 -10.88 28.69 11.69
C PHE A 306 -12.22 27.98 11.45
N ALA A 307 -13.25 28.35 12.22
CA ALA A 307 -14.57 27.71 12.08
C ALA A 307 -15.30 28.06 10.76
N LYS A 308 -15.19 29.30 10.27
CA LYS A 308 -15.90 29.76 9.07
C LYS A 308 -15.19 29.35 7.80
N ASP A 309 -13.86 29.44 7.77
CA ASP A 309 -13.04 29.08 6.62
C ASP A 309 -12.99 27.56 6.45
N VAL A 310 -12.88 26.81 7.57
CA VAL A 310 -12.99 25.33 7.55
C VAL A 310 -14.38 24.88 7.15
N LEU A 311 -15.47 25.57 7.53
CA LEU A 311 -16.83 25.19 7.16
C LEU A 311 -17.13 25.50 5.70
N GLN A 312 -16.67 26.65 5.18
CA GLN A 312 -16.85 27.03 3.77
C GLN A 312 -16.03 26.17 2.80
N ASP A 313 -14.78 25.88 3.15
CA ASP A 313 -13.91 24.99 2.39
C ASP A 313 -14.25 23.51 2.60
N ALA A 314 -14.82 23.12 3.76
CA ALA A 314 -15.21 21.73 4.05
C ALA A 314 -16.46 21.27 3.27
N ILE A 315 -17.38 22.16 2.98
CA ILE A 315 -18.64 21.83 2.28
C ILE A 315 -18.43 21.63 0.76
N GLY A 316 -17.32 22.14 0.19
CA GLY A 316 -16.97 21.94 -1.23
C GLY A 316 -15.95 20.83 -1.44
N ASP A 317 -14.68 21.22 -1.48
CA ASP A 317 -13.57 20.37 -1.92
C ASP A 317 -12.97 19.50 -0.82
N ASN A 318 -13.09 19.91 0.45
CA ASN A 318 -12.35 19.31 1.56
C ASN A 318 -13.07 18.09 2.22
N LEU A 319 -14.34 17.84 1.89
CA LEU A 319 -14.98 16.57 2.29
C LEU A 319 -14.31 15.34 1.63
N VAL A 320 -13.73 15.54 0.46
CA VAL A 320 -13.14 14.47 -0.37
C VAL A 320 -11.62 14.57 -0.45
N THR A 321 -11.05 15.77 -0.24
CA THR A 321 -9.60 15.98 -0.23
C THR A 321 -9.07 16.23 1.18
N SER A 322 -7.82 15.85 1.46
CA SER A 322 -7.21 16.13 2.77
C SER A 322 -6.86 17.61 2.89
N ILE A 323 -7.26 18.23 3.98
CA ILE A 323 -6.84 19.58 4.37
C ILE A 323 -5.40 19.49 4.86
N ARG A 324 -4.53 20.36 4.37
CA ARG A 324 -3.12 20.44 4.79
C ARG A 324 -2.77 21.89 5.08
N TYR A 325 -2.25 22.08 6.26
CA TYR A 325 -1.68 23.35 6.68
C TYR A 325 -0.20 23.15 6.99
N ARG A 326 0.65 23.99 6.44
CA ARG A 326 2.10 23.91 6.65
C ARG A 326 2.66 25.27 6.96
N THR A 327 3.43 25.34 8.03
CA THR A 327 4.32 26.45 8.37
C THR A 327 5.76 25.98 8.32
N ASP A 328 6.72 26.85 8.60
CA ASP A 328 8.14 26.48 8.64
C ASP A 328 8.45 25.36 9.63
N ARG A 329 7.68 25.24 10.71
CA ARG A 329 7.91 24.29 11.80
C ARG A 329 6.77 23.32 12.06
N ALA A 330 5.60 23.55 11.50
CA ALA A 330 4.43 22.74 11.78
C ALA A 330 3.75 22.26 10.49
N TYR A 331 3.32 21.02 10.50
CA TYR A 331 2.50 20.41 9.45
C TYR A 331 1.26 19.79 10.08
N LEU A 332 0.08 20.18 9.61
CA LEU A 332 -1.19 19.60 10.00
C LEU A 332 -1.87 18.99 8.78
N LYS A 333 -2.35 17.76 8.91
CA LYS A 333 -3.10 17.05 7.89
C LYS A 333 -4.39 16.51 8.49
N ILE A 334 -5.52 16.92 7.94
CA ILE A 334 -6.82 16.33 8.24
C ILE A 334 -7.20 15.48 7.04
N SER A 335 -7.38 14.19 7.24
CA SER A 335 -7.78 13.28 6.17
C SER A 335 -9.21 13.57 5.72
N PRO A 336 -9.58 13.23 4.46
CA PRO A 336 -10.93 13.49 3.95
C PRO A 336 -11.99 12.84 4.85
N ILE A 337 -13.02 13.59 5.20
CA ILE A 337 -14.09 13.07 6.07
C ILE A 337 -14.89 11.98 5.34
N LEU A 338 -15.19 12.18 4.04
CA LEU A 338 -15.91 11.22 3.23
C LEU A 338 -14.96 10.26 2.48
N ASN A 339 -13.99 9.70 3.16
CA ASN A 339 -13.14 8.68 2.57
C ASN A 339 -13.74 7.29 2.81
N PRO A 340 -14.18 6.58 1.75
CA PRO A 340 -14.72 5.23 1.89
C PRO A 340 -13.78 4.22 2.55
N GLN A 341 -12.46 4.41 2.43
CA GLN A 341 -11.47 3.57 3.11
C GLN A 341 -11.55 3.61 4.63
N TYR A 342 -12.25 4.60 5.18
CA TYR A 342 -12.45 4.74 6.63
C TYR A 342 -13.74 4.10 7.12
N LEU A 343 -14.56 3.58 6.21
CA LEU A 343 -15.73 2.79 6.52
C LEU A 343 -15.39 1.30 6.39
N SER A 344 -15.72 0.51 7.38
CA SER A 344 -15.58 -0.94 7.33
C SER A 344 -16.82 -1.63 7.88
N TYR A 345 -17.00 -2.87 7.49
CA TYR A 345 -18.05 -3.73 7.98
C TYR A 345 -17.50 -5.10 8.33
N SER A 346 -17.86 -5.64 9.47
CA SER A 346 -17.65 -7.04 9.82
C SER A 346 -18.89 -7.60 10.50
N SER A 347 -19.08 -8.91 10.45
CA SER A 347 -20.20 -9.58 11.12
C SER A 347 -20.16 -9.37 12.64
N SER A 348 -18.98 -9.36 13.23
CA SER A 348 -18.77 -9.15 14.67
C SER A 348 -19.01 -7.69 15.07
N HIS A 349 -18.47 -6.73 14.36
CA HIS A 349 -18.48 -5.30 14.75
C HIS A 349 -19.56 -4.46 14.06
N GLY A 350 -20.20 -4.96 12.98
CA GLY A 350 -21.08 -4.17 12.13
C GLY A 350 -20.32 -3.06 11.40
N PHE A 351 -21.02 -1.98 11.06
CA PHE A 351 -20.38 -0.82 10.45
C PHE A 351 -19.53 -0.04 11.46
N SER A 352 -18.35 0.34 11.03
CA SER A 352 -17.41 1.18 11.78
C SER A 352 -16.82 2.25 10.85
N TYR A 353 -16.65 3.45 11.38
CA TYR A 353 -16.04 4.57 10.69
C TYR A 353 -14.82 5.08 11.46
N LYS A 354 -13.76 5.49 10.76
CA LYS A 354 -12.54 6.03 11.34
C LYS A 354 -12.09 7.28 10.60
N LEU A 355 -11.66 8.29 11.34
CA LEU A 355 -11.01 9.49 10.85
C LEU A 355 -9.56 9.49 11.28
N LYS A 356 -8.64 9.81 10.38
CA LYS A 356 -7.22 10.00 10.66
C LYS A 356 -6.86 11.48 10.61
N LEU A 357 -6.15 11.94 11.63
CA LEU A 357 -5.52 13.25 11.67
C LEU A 357 -4.00 13.06 11.71
N GLY A 358 -3.25 14.04 11.29
CA GLY A 358 -1.79 14.03 11.38
C GLY A 358 -1.29 15.43 11.72
N ALA A 359 -0.48 15.55 12.74
CA ALA A 359 0.18 16.78 13.10
C ALA A 359 1.66 16.49 13.35
N GLU A 360 2.53 17.31 12.79
CA GLU A 360 3.97 17.23 12.98
C GLU A 360 4.48 18.59 13.42
N TYR A 361 5.42 18.60 14.36
CA TYR A 361 6.08 19.81 14.81
C TYR A 361 7.59 19.61 14.87
N TYR A 362 8.33 20.37 14.08
CA TYR A 362 9.78 20.29 13.91
C TYR A 362 10.50 21.30 14.81
N PHE A 363 11.30 20.80 15.74
CA PHE A 363 12.25 21.63 16.50
C PHE A 363 13.47 21.99 15.65
N ASN A 364 13.92 20.99 14.87
CA ASN A 364 14.99 21.12 13.88
C ASN A 364 14.85 19.98 12.84
N SER A 365 15.77 19.90 11.87
CA SER A 365 15.75 18.85 10.82
C SER A 365 15.85 17.40 11.34
N HIS A 366 16.20 17.20 12.62
CA HIS A 366 16.47 15.88 13.20
C HIS A 366 15.54 15.53 14.36
N ARG A 367 14.78 16.49 14.89
CA ARG A 367 13.90 16.26 16.04
C ARG A 367 12.53 16.84 15.76
N TYR A 368 11.53 16.00 15.90
CA TYR A 368 10.14 16.43 15.70
C TYR A 368 9.19 15.58 16.53
N PHE A 369 8.05 16.16 16.85
CA PHE A 369 6.87 15.45 17.30
C PHE A 369 6.00 15.08 16.12
N GLU A 370 5.41 13.89 16.18
CA GLU A 370 4.39 13.42 15.28
C GLU A 370 3.20 12.94 16.12
N PHE A 371 2.03 13.48 15.83
CA PHE A 371 0.79 13.09 16.49
C PHE A 371 -0.23 12.68 15.42
N THR A 372 -0.61 11.40 15.40
CA THR A 372 -1.47 10.82 14.37
C THR A 372 -2.73 10.17 14.97
N PRO A 373 -3.62 10.97 15.59
CA PRO A 373 -4.82 10.45 16.23
C PRO A 373 -5.75 9.76 15.22
N ARG A 374 -6.32 8.67 15.66
CA ARG A 374 -7.35 7.91 14.97
C ARG A 374 -8.61 7.98 15.82
N LEU A 375 -9.65 8.59 15.29
CA LEU A 375 -10.94 8.74 15.96
C LEU A 375 -11.98 7.94 15.18
N GLY A 376 -12.78 7.15 15.84
CA GLY A 376 -13.75 6.32 15.17
C GLY A 376 -15.06 6.15 15.93
N TYR A 377 -16.05 5.64 15.22
CA TYR A 377 -17.35 5.32 15.79
C TYR A 377 -17.83 3.98 15.27
N ASN A 378 -18.26 3.13 16.21
CA ASN A 378 -18.88 1.86 15.86
C ASN A 378 -20.39 1.96 15.99
N PHE A 379 -21.11 1.77 14.89
CA PHE A 379 -22.56 1.97 14.83
C PHE A 379 -23.33 0.84 15.52
N LYS A 380 -22.82 -0.40 15.51
CA LYS A 380 -23.44 -1.55 16.18
C LYS A 380 -23.43 -1.39 17.71
N TYR A 381 -22.29 -0.96 18.25
CA TYR A 381 -22.10 -0.78 19.70
C TYR A 381 -22.46 0.63 20.19
N LYS A 382 -22.72 1.58 19.27
CA LYS A 382 -23.01 2.99 19.57
C LYS A 382 -21.94 3.65 20.46
N LYS A 383 -20.68 3.30 20.25
CA LYS A 383 -19.55 3.78 21.06
C LYS A 383 -18.50 4.46 20.19
N PRO A 384 -17.90 5.59 20.69
CA PRO A 384 -16.70 6.16 20.08
C PRO A 384 -15.47 5.34 20.48
N TYR A 385 -14.54 5.18 19.54
CA TYR A 385 -13.23 4.60 19.76
C TYR A 385 -12.14 5.55 19.30
N PHE A 386 -11.01 5.53 19.98
CA PHE A 386 -9.88 6.35 19.62
C PHE A 386 -8.56 5.65 19.91
N THR A 387 -7.53 6.06 19.15
CA THR A 387 -6.13 5.76 19.43
C THR A 387 -5.34 7.04 19.19
N LEU A 388 -4.60 7.48 20.20
CA LEU A 388 -3.87 8.74 20.23
C LEU A 388 -2.36 8.48 20.34
N PRO A 389 -1.68 8.10 19.25
CA PRO A 389 -0.24 7.91 19.25
C PRO A 389 0.47 9.25 19.13
N LEU A 390 1.39 9.52 20.03
CA LEU A 390 2.32 10.62 20.04
C LEU A 390 3.75 10.06 19.96
N TYR A 391 4.48 10.47 18.94
CA TYR A 391 5.87 10.07 18.73
C TYR A 391 6.78 11.27 18.90
N PHE A 392 7.82 11.12 19.69
CA PHE A 392 8.94 12.06 19.74
C PHE A 392 10.14 11.42 19.04
N ASN A 393 10.38 11.84 17.81
CA ASN A 393 11.52 11.41 17.01
C ASN A 393 12.75 12.21 17.41
N TYR A 394 13.65 11.61 18.19
CA TYR A 394 14.86 12.28 18.67
C TYR A 394 16.12 11.92 17.86
N ASN A 395 16.09 10.78 17.15
CA ASN A 395 17.17 10.33 16.29
C ASN A 395 16.62 9.57 15.04
N PRO A 396 16.15 10.27 14.01
CA PRO A 396 15.58 9.63 12.82
C PRO A 396 16.54 8.70 12.08
N LYS A 397 17.86 8.96 12.14
CA LYS A 397 18.87 8.11 11.48
C LYS A 397 18.93 6.69 12.08
N ARG A 398 18.57 6.51 13.33
CA ARG A 398 18.52 5.22 14.04
C ARG A 398 17.11 4.84 14.45
N ASN A 399 16.10 5.43 13.82
CA ASN A 399 14.69 5.25 14.18
C ASN A 399 14.46 5.42 15.70
N GLY A 400 15.27 6.32 16.33
CA GLY A 400 15.19 6.61 17.77
C GLY A 400 13.98 7.48 18.06
N GLN A 401 12.97 6.88 18.71
CA GLN A 401 11.72 7.55 19.02
C GLN A 401 11.15 7.09 20.36
N VAL A 402 10.60 8.02 21.10
CA VAL A 402 9.73 7.73 22.24
C VAL A 402 8.30 7.79 21.76
N GLN A 403 7.53 6.76 22.06
CA GLN A 403 6.14 6.61 21.67
C GLN A 403 5.27 6.60 22.93
N VAL A 404 4.22 7.40 22.91
CA VAL A 404 3.15 7.39 23.93
C VAL A 404 1.84 7.14 23.22
N ILE A 405 1.13 6.08 23.56
CA ILE A 405 -0.15 5.72 22.97
C ILE A 405 -1.20 5.64 24.07
N TYR A 406 -2.34 6.28 23.84
CA TYR A 406 -3.53 6.06 24.60
C TYR A 406 -4.67 5.66 23.68
N GLY A 407 -5.39 4.59 24.02
CA GLY A 407 -6.48 4.08 23.19
C GLY A 407 -7.52 3.27 23.95
N ASN A 408 -8.70 3.12 23.29
CA ASN A 408 -9.81 2.34 23.82
C ASN A 408 -10.45 1.40 22.79
N GLY A 409 -9.73 1.12 21.69
CA GLY A 409 -10.27 0.41 20.53
C GLY A 409 -10.33 -1.10 20.63
N ASN A 410 -9.69 -1.70 21.63
CA ASN A 410 -9.59 -3.14 21.74
C ASN A 410 -10.73 -3.74 22.60
N ARG A 411 -11.14 -4.94 22.24
CA ARG A 411 -11.95 -5.82 23.05
C ARG A 411 -11.20 -7.12 23.26
N ILE A 412 -11.18 -7.60 24.49
CA ILE A 412 -10.54 -8.84 24.86
C ILE A 412 -11.53 -9.78 25.55
N GLY A 413 -11.40 -11.06 25.27
CA GLY A 413 -12.19 -12.09 25.95
C GLY A 413 -11.47 -12.66 27.15
N ASN A 414 -12.23 -13.06 28.15
CA ASN A 414 -11.76 -13.88 29.27
C ASN A 414 -12.79 -14.95 29.59
N SER A 415 -12.64 -16.12 28.97
CA SER A 415 -13.57 -17.23 29.14
C SER A 415 -13.44 -17.91 30.49
N TYR A 416 -12.31 -17.77 31.20
CA TYR A 416 -12.16 -18.34 32.56
C TYR A 416 -13.26 -17.86 33.54
N ILE A 417 -13.68 -16.60 33.38
CA ILE A 417 -14.75 -16.04 34.25
C ILE A 417 -16.07 -16.75 34.02
N THR A 418 -16.42 -17.03 32.76
CA THR A 418 -17.67 -17.74 32.44
C THR A 418 -17.61 -19.21 32.85
N ASP A 419 -16.46 -19.84 32.71
CA ASP A 419 -16.26 -21.22 33.12
C ASP A 419 -16.25 -21.38 34.63
N ASP A 420 -15.72 -20.39 35.35
CA ASP A 420 -15.83 -20.30 36.81
C ASP A 420 -17.30 -20.20 37.26
N ILE A 421 -18.06 -19.35 36.62
CA ILE A 421 -19.52 -19.21 36.95
C ILE A 421 -20.25 -20.55 36.71
N ARG A 422 -19.94 -21.24 35.59
CA ARG A 422 -20.53 -22.55 35.28
C ARG A 422 -20.13 -23.60 36.32
N ARG A 423 -18.86 -23.62 36.73
CA ARG A 423 -18.38 -24.53 37.78
C ARG A 423 -19.05 -24.31 39.13
N GLU A 424 -19.29 -23.05 39.51
CA GLU A 424 -19.90 -22.69 40.79
C GLU A 424 -21.45 -22.90 40.82
N HIS A 425 -22.12 -22.72 39.68
CA HIS A 425 -23.58 -22.65 39.62
C HIS A 425 -24.22 -23.74 38.76
N GLY A 426 -23.40 -24.57 38.08
CA GLY A 426 -23.83 -25.65 37.18
C GLY A 426 -23.86 -25.28 35.73
N ASP A 427 -23.63 -26.29 34.86
CA ASP A 427 -23.50 -26.10 33.39
C ASP A 427 -24.80 -25.69 32.68
N THR A 428 -25.94 -25.76 33.34
CA THR A 428 -27.24 -25.42 32.76
C THR A 428 -27.61 -23.95 32.86
N ILE A 429 -26.75 -23.11 33.43
CA ILE A 429 -26.98 -21.67 33.52
C ILE A 429 -26.92 -21.05 32.14
N ASP A 430 -27.96 -20.30 31.78
CA ASP A 430 -28.03 -19.46 30.61
C ASP A 430 -27.23 -18.17 30.87
N LEU A 431 -26.02 -18.07 30.26
CA LEU A 431 -25.14 -16.91 30.37
C LEU A 431 -25.22 -16.08 29.07
N ASP A 432 -25.26 -14.77 29.21
CA ASP A 432 -25.14 -13.86 28.06
C ASP A 432 -23.85 -14.17 27.30
N ASP A 433 -23.94 -14.37 25.97
CA ASP A 433 -22.83 -14.68 25.09
C ASP A 433 -21.70 -13.66 25.13
N ASN A 434 -21.95 -12.44 25.60
CA ASN A 434 -20.96 -11.37 25.70
C ASN A 434 -20.39 -11.18 27.12
N MET A 435 -20.70 -12.06 28.04
CA MET A 435 -20.30 -11.91 29.44
C MET A 435 -18.80 -12.07 29.66
N HIS A 436 -18.14 -12.80 28.76
CA HIS A 436 -16.69 -13.00 28.77
C HIS A 436 -15.89 -11.82 28.15
N LEU A 437 -16.58 -10.80 27.62
CA LEU A 437 -15.94 -9.69 26.88
C LEU A 437 -15.66 -8.49 27.77
N PHE A 438 -14.49 -7.89 27.56
CA PHE A 438 -14.03 -6.70 28.25
C PHE A 438 -13.59 -5.64 27.24
N ASP A 439 -13.95 -4.40 27.48
CA ASP A 439 -13.43 -3.25 26.74
C ASP A 439 -12.08 -2.86 27.35
N ASP A 440 -11.04 -2.79 26.54
CA ASP A 440 -9.67 -2.51 26.95
C ASP A 440 -9.28 -1.05 26.66
N ASN A 441 -9.04 -0.29 27.73
CA ASN A 441 -8.40 1.02 27.65
C ASN A 441 -6.92 0.85 27.98
N TYR A 442 -6.06 1.25 27.09
CA TYR A 442 -4.63 1.02 27.26
C TYR A 442 -3.80 2.29 27.13
N PHE A 443 -2.74 2.34 27.90
CA PHE A 443 -1.75 3.41 27.87
C PHE A 443 -0.36 2.78 27.76
N THR A 444 0.34 3.03 26.64
CA THR A 444 1.66 2.47 26.37
C THR A 444 2.68 3.59 26.28
N VAL A 445 3.81 3.43 26.96
CA VAL A 445 5.00 4.27 26.79
C VAL A 445 6.15 3.34 26.38
N SER A 446 6.74 3.63 25.23
CA SER A 446 7.88 2.84 24.76
C SER A 446 8.93 3.70 24.08
N ASN A 447 10.17 3.22 24.11
CA ASN A 447 11.29 3.78 23.38
C ASN A 447 11.76 2.75 22.37
N ASN A 448 11.83 3.16 21.10
CA ASN A 448 12.34 2.35 20.02
C ASN A 448 13.67 2.89 19.53
N VAL A 449 14.61 1.99 19.23
CA VAL A 449 15.91 2.36 18.68
C VAL A 449 16.50 1.23 17.82
N VAL A 450 17.01 1.59 16.67
CA VAL A 450 17.82 0.72 15.82
C VAL A 450 19.27 0.77 16.34
N ALA A 451 19.64 -0.21 17.16
CA ALA A 451 20.98 -0.30 17.74
C ALA A 451 22.03 -0.59 16.65
N PHE A 452 21.72 -1.54 15.76
CA PHE A 452 22.49 -1.88 14.57
C PHE A 452 21.54 -2.01 13.39
N ASN A 453 22.03 -1.95 12.15
CA ASN A 453 21.18 -2.04 10.94
C ASN A 453 20.33 -3.33 10.89
N TRP A 454 20.71 -4.34 11.65
CA TRP A 454 20.04 -5.63 11.75
C TRP A 454 19.29 -5.85 13.07
N LEU A 455 19.41 -4.92 14.05
CA LEU A 455 18.86 -5.06 15.40
C LEU A 455 18.07 -3.80 15.79
N GLU A 456 16.80 -3.97 16.03
CA GLU A 456 15.87 -2.97 16.57
C GLU A 456 15.38 -3.42 17.95
N ILE A 457 15.39 -2.51 18.93
CA ILE A 457 15.00 -2.78 20.31
C ILE A 457 13.91 -1.77 20.70
N THR A 458 12.80 -2.29 21.18
CA THR A 458 11.73 -1.51 21.79
C THR A 458 11.57 -1.90 23.24
N SER A 459 11.64 -0.94 24.15
CA SER A 459 11.44 -1.17 25.58
C SER A 459 10.45 -0.15 26.15
N GLY A 460 9.65 -0.58 27.11
CA GLY A 460 8.63 0.30 27.66
C GLY A 460 7.73 -0.40 28.67
N PHE A 461 6.54 0.12 28.81
CA PHE A 461 5.48 -0.50 29.60
C PHE A 461 4.10 -0.21 28.98
N THR A 462 3.16 -1.11 29.27
CA THR A 462 1.74 -0.93 28.95
C THR A 462 0.92 -1.01 30.23
N TYR A 463 -0.03 -0.10 30.35
CA TYR A 463 -1.06 -0.15 31.40
C TYR A 463 -2.41 -0.41 30.72
N HIS A 464 -3.12 -1.44 31.21
CA HIS A 464 -4.45 -1.80 30.73
C HIS A 464 -5.47 -1.55 31.83
N HIS A 465 -6.61 -0.96 31.45
CA HIS A 465 -7.80 -0.81 32.26
C HIS A 465 -8.95 -1.49 31.55
N ARG A 466 -9.27 -2.71 31.94
CA ARG A 466 -10.25 -3.57 31.29
C ARG A 466 -11.54 -3.55 32.06
N VAL A 467 -12.61 -3.15 31.40
CA VAL A 467 -13.94 -3.03 31.99
C VAL A 467 -14.89 -4.03 31.31
N ALA A 468 -15.57 -4.81 32.10
CA ALA A 468 -16.52 -5.78 31.58
C ALA A 468 -17.58 -5.14 30.68
N TYR A 469 -17.90 -5.79 29.57
CA TYR A 469 -18.95 -5.33 28.67
C TYR A 469 -20.35 -5.43 29.30
N ARG A 470 -20.53 -6.43 30.19
CA ARG A 470 -21.76 -6.67 30.97
C ARG A 470 -21.48 -6.62 32.49
N PRO A 471 -21.13 -5.46 33.06
CA PRO A 471 -20.70 -5.39 34.45
C PRO A 471 -21.80 -5.82 35.44
N GLU A 472 -23.05 -5.47 35.18
CA GLU A 472 -24.18 -5.82 36.10
C GLU A 472 -24.44 -7.32 36.13
N GLU A 473 -24.22 -8.04 35.02
CA GLU A 473 -24.38 -9.49 34.98
C GLU A 473 -23.29 -10.19 35.79
N LEU A 474 -22.02 -9.78 35.63
CA LEU A 474 -20.88 -10.31 36.40
C LEU A 474 -21.07 -10.05 37.91
N LYS A 475 -21.60 -8.87 38.25
CA LYS A 475 -21.91 -8.51 39.66
C LYS A 475 -22.92 -9.44 40.31
N LYS A 476 -23.93 -9.92 39.57
CA LYS A 476 -24.91 -10.90 40.09
C LYS A 476 -24.22 -12.19 40.56
N PHE A 477 -23.13 -12.58 39.93
CA PHE A 477 -22.34 -13.77 40.28
C PHE A 477 -21.14 -13.45 41.19
N GLY A 478 -21.04 -12.24 41.73
CA GLY A 478 -19.96 -11.84 42.63
C GLY A 478 -18.57 -11.75 41.94
N LYS A 479 -18.54 -11.71 40.58
CA LYS A 479 -17.29 -11.66 39.86
C LYS A 479 -16.77 -10.23 39.65
N GLN A 480 -15.46 -10.08 39.56
CA GLN A 480 -14.79 -8.79 39.34
C GLN A 480 -15.16 -8.21 37.96
N GLN A 481 -15.43 -6.90 37.91
CA GLN A 481 -15.92 -6.20 36.73
C GLN A 481 -14.82 -5.38 36.05
N VAL A 482 -13.77 -5.05 36.77
CA VAL A 482 -12.66 -4.20 36.32
C VAL A 482 -11.34 -4.88 36.66
N PHE A 483 -10.48 -5.01 35.69
CA PHE A 483 -9.12 -5.53 35.84
C PHE A 483 -8.09 -4.51 35.36
N ASN A 484 -7.09 -4.26 36.17
CA ASN A 484 -5.97 -3.41 35.83
C ASN A 484 -4.72 -4.26 35.63
N SER A 485 -3.89 -3.85 34.70
CA SER A 485 -2.59 -4.50 34.45
C SER A 485 -1.52 -3.46 34.19
N PHE A 486 -0.42 -3.54 34.93
CA PHE A 486 0.81 -2.80 34.62
C PHE A 486 1.86 -3.80 34.16
N ALA A 487 2.35 -3.64 32.93
CA ALA A 487 3.23 -4.60 32.31
C ALA A 487 4.42 -3.93 31.61
N PRO A 488 5.64 -3.97 32.21
CA PRO A 488 6.88 -3.74 31.47
C PRO A 488 7.01 -4.66 30.26
N MET A 489 7.51 -4.13 29.15
CA MET A 489 7.68 -4.86 27.91
C MET A 489 9.05 -4.63 27.27
N LEU A 490 9.54 -5.66 26.59
CA LEU A 490 10.75 -5.63 25.78
C LEU A 490 10.49 -6.37 24.47
N SER A 491 10.74 -5.72 23.36
CA SER A 491 10.69 -6.33 22.03
C SER A 491 12.04 -6.20 21.35
N VAL A 492 12.54 -7.29 20.82
CA VAL A 492 13.80 -7.36 20.08
C VAL A 492 13.50 -7.88 18.67
N LYS A 493 13.81 -7.08 17.66
CA LYS A 493 13.59 -7.43 16.26
C LYS A 493 14.92 -7.53 15.52
N LEU A 494 15.12 -8.66 14.86
CA LEU A 494 16.30 -8.99 14.09
C LEU A 494 15.95 -9.01 12.60
N SER A 495 16.68 -8.25 11.79
CA SER A 495 16.56 -8.22 10.33
C SER A 495 17.97 -8.40 9.74
N PRO A 496 18.48 -9.63 9.60
CA PRO A 496 19.90 -9.91 9.31
C PRO A 496 20.41 -9.25 8.02
N TRP A 497 19.53 -9.07 7.02
CA TRP A 497 19.85 -8.35 5.78
C TRP A 497 18.60 -7.73 5.16
N ARG A 498 18.82 -6.73 4.34
CA ARG A 498 17.74 -6.05 3.59
C ARG A 498 16.98 -7.06 2.72
N LYS A 499 15.65 -7.10 2.82
CA LYS A 499 14.77 -8.12 2.19
C LYS A 499 14.95 -9.55 2.70
N GLY A 500 15.60 -9.73 3.85
CA GLY A 500 15.73 -11.04 4.53
C GLY A 500 14.57 -11.35 5.46
N PRO A 501 14.69 -12.48 6.20
CA PRO A 501 13.72 -12.79 7.23
C PRO A 501 13.78 -11.76 8.36
N THR A 502 12.65 -11.51 8.97
CA THR A 502 12.54 -10.74 10.19
C THR A 502 12.15 -11.68 11.31
N LEU A 503 12.89 -11.65 12.41
CA LEU A 503 12.62 -12.42 13.61
C LEU A 503 12.34 -11.43 14.75
N SER A 504 11.29 -11.64 15.53
CA SER A 504 11.05 -10.86 16.75
C SER A 504 10.87 -11.75 17.97
N VAL A 505 11.24 -11.20 19.10
CA VAL A 505 11.00 -11.77 20.43
C VAL A 505 10.37 -10.68 21.27
N ASP A 506 9.15 -10.92 21.71
CA ASP A 506 8.36 -9.98 22.49
C ASP A 506 8.15 -10.58 23.90
N TYR A 507 8.57 -9.83 24.92
CA TYR A 507 8.43 -10.17 26.32
C TYR A 507 7.59 -9.13 27.03
N GLU A 508 6.64 -9.61 27.84
CA GLU A 508 5.80 -8.76 28.65
C GLU A 508 5.60 -9.38 30.03
N ARG A 509 5.74 -8.55 31.07
CA ARG A 509 5.60 -8.98 32.46
C ARG A 509 4.53 -8.17 33.17
N GLY A 510 3.35 -8.75 33.44
CA GLY A 510 2.34 -8.17 34.32
C GLY A 510 2.80 -8.27 35.78
N ILE A 511 2.76 -7.16 36.51
CA ILE A 511 3.19 -7.08 37.91
C ILE A 511 2.02 -6.67 38.79
N GLU A 512 1.61 -7.58 39.68
CA GLU A 512 0.54 -7.32 40.65
C GLU A 512 0.94 -6.24 41.66
N GLY A 513 -0.01 -5.41 42.08
CA GLY A 513 0.13 -4.38 43.12
C GLY A 513 0.68 -3.04 42.62
N ILE A 514 1.43 -2.99 41.50
CA ILE A 514 1.91 -1.72 40.94
C ILE A 514 0.74 -1.02 40.22
N LEU A 515 0.50 0.26 40.53
CA LEU A 515 -0.60 1.05 39.96
C LEU A 515 -1.99 0.35 40.06
N LYS A 516 -2.21 -0.39 41.14
CA LYS A 516 -3.40 -1.20 41.37
C LYS A 516 -3.60 -2.31 40.32
N SER A 517 -2.52 -2.86 39.81
CA SER A 517 -2.56 -4.00 38.90
C SER A 517 -3.06 -5.23 39.64
N ASP A 518 -4.03 -5.92 39.04
CA ASP A 518 -4.65 -7.15 39.57
C ASP A 518 -4.01 -8.41 38.99
N LEU A 519 -3.18 -8.27 37.93
CA LEU A 519 -2.70 -9.37 37.11
C LEU A 519 -1.22 -9.64 37.31
N ASP A 520 -0.85 -10.91 37.44
CA ASP A 520 0.50 -11.41 37.52
C ASP A 520 0.72 -12.48 36.43
N TYR A 521 1.49 -12.14 35.40
CA TYR A 521 1.77 -13.02 34.28
C TYR A 521 3.12 -12.73 33.65
N GLU A 522 3.66 -13.70 32.92
CA GLU A 522 4.77 -13.55 31.99
C GLU A 522 4.38 -14.10 30.63
N ARG A 523 4.49 -13.26 29.58
CA ARG A 523 4.18 -13.62 28.21
C ARG A 523 5.43 -13.52 27.36
N TRP A 524 5.65 -14.55 26.57
CA TRP A 524 6.69 -14.63 25.56
C TRP A 524 6.05 -14.89 24.20
N GLU A 525 6.42 -14.11 23.19
CA GLU A 525 6.02 -14.34 21.82
C GLU A 525 7.25 -14.30 20.91
N PHE A 526 7.34 -15.24 20.00
CA PHE A 526 8.40 -15.37 19.00
C PHE A 526 7.75 -15.37 17.63
N ASP A 527 8.18 -14.48 16.75
CA ASP A 527 7.66 -14.38 15.39
C ASP A 527 8.78 -14.37 14.39
N GLY A 528 8.58 -15.12 13.31
CA GLY A 528 9.42 -15.11 12.13
C GLY A 528 8.59 -14.78 10.90
N SER A 529 9.05 -13.86 10.09
CA SER A 529 8.39 -13.57 8.81
C SER A 529 9.41 -13.43 7.70
N ILE A 530 9.05 -13.93 6.53
CA ILE A 530 9.82 -13.75 5.30
C ILE A 530 8.88 -13.39 4.16
N LYS A 531 9.26 -12.36 3.41
CA LYS A 531 8.63 -12.01 2.15
C LYS A 531 9.68 -12.19 1.06
N TYR A 532 9.43 -13.15 0.19
CA TYR A 532 10.35 -13.50 -0.89
C TYR A 532 9.72 -13.19 -2.25
N ASP A 533 10.31 -12.25 -2.97
CA ASP A 533 9.92 -11.89 -4.32
C ASP A 533 10.62 -12.84 -5.30
N ILE A 534 9.91 -13.91 -5.72
CA ILE A 534 10.41 -14.79 -6.80
C ILE A 534 10.54 -13.98 -8.09
N HIS A 535 9.62 -13.03 -8.24
CA HIS A 535 9.46 -12.15 -9.37
C HIS A 535 8.64 -10.95 -8.88
N PRO A 536 8.79 -9.72 -9.41
CA PRO A 536 8.00 -8.58 -8.96
C PRO A 536 6.49 -8.83 -8.82
N LEU A 537 5.93 -9.64 -9.75
CA LEU A 537 4.51 -10.02 -9.69
C LEU A 537 4.25 -11.39 -9.02
N ARG A 538 5.27 -12.04 -8.47
CA ARG A 538 5.14 -13.33 -7.78
C ARG A 538 5.83 -13.29 -6.45
N LYS A 539 5.05 -13.38 -5.40
CA LYS A 539 5.53 -13.22 -4.03
C LYS A 539 5.14 -14.42 -3.18
N ILE A 540 6.05 -14.82 -2.33
CA ILE A 540 5.79 -15.77 -1.25
C ILE A 540 5.90 -15.00 0.06
N ASN A 541 4.89 -15.11 0.90
CA ASN A 541 4.95 -14.65 2.27
C ASN A 541 4.79 -15.86 3.20
N ALA A 542 5.67 -15.97 4.17
CA ALA A 542 5.55 -16.97 5.23
C ALA A 542 5.74 -16.29 6.57
N LYS A 543 4.88 -16.63 7.53
CA LYS A 543 4.96 -16.18 8.91
C LYS A 543 4.83 -17.38 9.82
N LEU A 544 5.71 -17.47 10.80
CA LEU A 544 5.68 -18.47 11.85
C LEU A 544 5.63 -17.74 13.19
N GLY A 545 4.82 -18.21 14.11
CA GLY A 545 4.71 -17.60 15.42
C GLY A 545 4.51 -18.66 16.50
N PHE A 546 5.10 -18.39 17.65
CA PHE A 546 4.96 -19.22 18.85
C PHE A 546 4.88 -18.30 20.05
N GLY A 547 3.90 -18.52 20.91
CA GLY A 547 3.76 -17.73 22.14
C GLY A 547 3.31 -18.60 23.29
N PHE A 548 3.70 -18.23 24.50
CA PHE A 548 3.32 -18.92 25.72
C PHE A 548 3.38 -18.02 26.95
N TYR A 549 2.67 -18.43 27.97
CA TYR A 549 2.75 -17.84 29.30
C TYR A 549 3.62 -18.73 30.18
N SER A 550 4.78 -18.23 30.63
CA SER A 550 5.67 -18.93 31.54
C SER A 550 5.20 -18.85 33.00
N ARG A 551 4.45 -17.78 33.31
CA ARG A 551 3.83 -17.56 34.60
C ARG A 551 2.44 -16.95 34.37
N LYS A 552 1.46 -17.44 35.11
CA LYS A 552 0.11 -16.92 35.12
C LYS A 552 -0.58 -17.29 36.43
N LYS A 553 -1.33 -16.35 37.00
CA LYS A 553 -2.29 -16.64 38.06
C LYS A 553 -3.66 -16.96 37.45
N ASP A 554 -4.56 -17.51 38.24
CA ASP A 554 -5.96 -17.66 37.87
C ASP A 554 -6.51 -16.29 37.42
N SER A 555 -7.35 -16.25 36.43
CA SER A 555 -7.97 -15.02 35.88
C SER A 555 -7.07 -14.12 35.02
N TYR A 556 -6.01 -14.60 34.42
CA TYR A 556 -5.27 -13.82 33.45
C TYR A 556 -6.01 -13.67 32.12
N PHE A 557 -5.69 -12.61 31.36
CA PHE A 557 -6.21 -12.41 30.03
C PHE A 557 -5.24 -12.96 28.99
N VAL A 558 -5.75 -13.75 28.04
CA VAL A 558 -4.97 -14.22 26.89
C VAL A 558 -4.91 -13.10 25.86
N ASP A 559 -3.86 -12.30 25.92
CA ASP A 559 -3.67 -11.09 25.12
C ASP A 559 -2.43 -11.25 24.21
N TYR A 560 -2.43 -12.27 23.37
CA TYR A 560 -1.40 -12.43 22.36
C TYR A 560 -1.51 -11.36 21.28
N ILE A 561 -0.39 -10.77 20.87
CA ILE A 561 -0.34 -9.63 19.95
C ILE A 561 -1.08 -9.93 18.64
N HIS A 562 -1.00 -11.16 18.13
CA HIS A 562 -1.58 -11.56 16.86
C HIS A 562 -3.07 -11.91 16.89
N PHE A 563 -3.68 -11.94 18.08
CA PHE A 563 -5.09 -12.28 18.26
C PHE A 563 -5.92 -11.13 18.83
N ARG A 564 -5.34 -9.92 18.85
CA ARG A 564 -6.04 -8.72 19.30
C ARG A 564 -7.18 -8.36 18.34
N ASP A 565 -8.33 -8.05 18.89
CA ASP A 565 -9.50 -7.62 18.14
C ASP A 565 -9.63 -6.11 18.17
N ASP A 566 -8.97 -5.42 17.21
CA ASP A 566 -9.04 -3.97 17.08
C ASP A 566 -10.37 -3.57 16.42
N LYS A 567 -11.14 -2.69 17.07
CA LYS A 567 -12.44 -2.21 16.61
C LYS A 567 -12.38 -1.06 15.62
N LEU A 568 -11.22 -0.39 15.50
CA LEU A 568 -11.01 0.64 14.51
C LEU A 568 -10.46 0.02 13.24
N PRO A 569 -11.12 0.19 12.10
CA PRO A 569 -10.64 -0.38 10.86
C PRO A 569 -9.26 0.18 10.49
N GLU A 570 -8.32 -0.67 10.12
CA GLU A 570 -7.00 -0.22 9.66
C GLU A 570 -6.99 0.32 8.24
N GLY A 571 -8.06 0.19 7.52
CA GLY A 571 -8.25 0.52 6.13
C GLY A 571 -8.62 -0.73 5.34
N TRP A 572 -8.65 -0.59 4.03
CA TRP A 572 -8.88 -1.72 3.14
C TRP A 572 -7.54 -2.32 2.74
N ASP A 573 -7.35 -3.58 3.07
CA ASP A 573 -6.20 -4.37 2.68
C ASP A 573 -6.63 -5.61 1.93
N ASP A 574 -5.98 -5.91 0.82
CA ASP A 574 -6.19 -7.10 0.00
C ASP A 574 -5.19 -8.21 0.35
N ASP A 575 -4.19 -7.94 1.19
CA ASP A 575 -3.26 -8.94 1.70
C ASP A 575 -3.68 -9.42 3.09
N TRP A 576 -4.37 -10.54 3.13
CA TRP A 576 -4.81 -11.19 4.36
C TRP A 576 -3.79 -12.17 4.92
N THR A 577 -2.53 -12.09 4.49
CA THR A 577 -1.46 -12.97 4.96
C THR A 577 -1.14 -12.74 6.43
N GLY A 578 -1.09 -13.81 7.19
CA GLY A 578 -0.68 -13.80 8.59
C GLY A 578 -1.78 -13.50 9.59
N ASN A 579 -3.01 -13.35 9.12
CA ASN A 579 -4.19 -13.22 9.95
C ASN A 579 -5.16 -14.37 9.68
N PHE A 580 -5.71 -14.94 10.72
CA PHE A 580 -6.83 -15.88 10.61
C PHE A 580 -8.09 -15.09 10.27
N GLN A 581 -8.89 -15.59 9.33
CA GLN A 581 -10.04 -14.87 8.81
C GLN A 581 -11.35 -15.33 9.42
N LEU A 582 -11.41 -16.58 9.86
CA LEU A 582 -12.59 -17.23 10.42
C LEU A 582 -12.41 -17.65 11.88
N LEU A 583 -11.23 -17.42 12.46
CA LEU A 583 -10.94 -17.73 13.85
C LEU A 583 -11.74 -16.84 14.78
N THR A 584 -12.46 -17.45 15.71
CA THR A 584 -13.21 -16.74 16.77
C THR A 584 -12.40 -16.69 18.05
N SER A 585 -12.63 -15.68 18.90
CA SER A 585 -11.95 -15.52 20.18
C SER A 585 -12.10 -16.71 21.13
N ARG A 586 -13.19 -17.47 21.01
CA ARG A 586 -13.45 -18.71 21.76
C ARG A 586 -12.33 -19.75 21.70
N TRP A 587 -11.59 -19.79 20.57
CA TRP A 587 -10.57 -20.79 20.32
C TRP A 587 -9.27 -20.56 21.09
N TYR A 588 -8.93 -19.30 21.37
CA TYR A 588 -7.64 -18.98 21.99
C TYR A 588 -7.75 -18.36 23.39
N ASN A 589 -8.93 -18.04 23.88
CA ASN A 589 -9.10 -17.36 25.16
C ASN A 589 -8.67 -18.20 26.39
N GLU A 590 -8.49 -19.51 26.23
CA GLU A 590 -8.06 -20.42 27.30
C GLU A 590 -6.63 -20.93 27.10
N SER A 591 -5.96 -20.54 26.03
CA SER A 591 -4.70 -21.12 25.62
C SER A 591 -3.52 -20.61 26.45
N SER A 592 -2.74 -21.52 27.01
CA SER A 592 -1.47 -21.20 27.67
C SER A 592 -0.35 -21.00 26.67
N TYR A 593 -0.43 -21.60 25.48
CA TYR A 593 0.50 -21.42 24.38
C TYR A 593 -0.22 -21.50 23.03
N TYR A 594 0.41 -20.97 22.02
CA TYR A 594 0.01 -21.17 20.61
C TYR A 594 1.24 -21.42 19.74
N ALA A 595 1.05 -22.15 18.65
CA ALA A 595 1.96 -22.21 17.53
C ALA A 595 1.16 -21.96 16.26
N ARG A 596 1.60 -20.99 15.43
CA ARG A 596 0.95 -20.62 14.18
C ARG A 596 1.88 -20.67 12.98
N ALA A 597 1.35 -21.01 11.84
CA ALA A 597 2.03 -20.90 10.56
C ALA A 597 1.06 -20.30 9.54
N ASN A 598 1.49 -19.26 8.84
CA ASN A 598 0.72 -18.64 7.77
C ASN A 598 1.59 -18.57 6.52
N PHE A 599 1.04 -18.98 5.41
CA PHE A 599 1.68 -18.98 4.10
C PHE A 599 0.76 -18.34 3.08
N SER A 600 1.30 -17.51 2.19
CA SER A 600 0.59 -17.09 1.00
C SER A 600 1.49 -17.08 -0.23
N TYR A 601 0.88 -17.34 -1.37
CA TYR A 601 1.51 -17.23 -2.67
C TYR A 601 0.67 -16.31 -3.56
N GLU A 602 1.29 -15.24 -4.03
CA GLU A 602 0.69 -14.26 -4.94
C GLU A 602 1.23 -14.45 -6.35
N SER A 603 0.35 -14.41 -7.33
CA SER A 603 0.70 -14.42 -8.76
C SER A 603 -0.46 -13.87 -9.59
N PRO A 604 -0.21 -13.16 -10.70
CA PRO A 604 -1.27 -12.75 -11.63
C PRO A 604 -1.80 -13.88 -12.52
N PHE A 605 -1.22 -15.08 -12.45
CA PHE A 605 -1.50 -16.18 -13.38
C PHE A 605 -1.70 -17.51 -12.63
N LEU A 606 -2.64 -17.58 -11.68
CA LEU A 606 -2.94 -18.82 -10.96
C LEU A 606 -4.04 -19.63 -11.63
N VAL A 607 -5.28 -19.24 -11.44
CA VAL A 607 -6.46 -20.00 -11.86
C VAL A 607 -7.38 -19.16 -12.75
N MET A 608 -7.89 -18.03 -12.24
CA MET A 608 -8.92 -17.23 -12.89
C MET A 608 -8.43 -16.54 -14.16
N SER A 609 -7.16 -16.13 -14.19
CA SER A 609 -6.54 -15.50 -15.35
C SER A 609 -6.50 -16.40 -16.61
N TRP A 610 -6.68 -17.72 -16.46
CA TRP A 610 -6.72 -18.67 -17.57
C TRP A 610 -8.11 -18.84 -18.20
N PHE A 611 -9.17 -18.32 -17.58
CA PHE A 611 -10.52 -18.38 -18.13
C PHE A 611 -10.71 -17.35 -19.25
N PRO A 612 -11.09 -17.76 -20.47
CA PRO A 612 -11.04 -16.91 -21.66
C PRO A 612 -11.98 -15.69 -21.62
N LEU A 613 -13.08 -15.73 -20.88
CA LEU A 613 -14.07 -14.62 -20.82
C LEU A 613 -13.85 -13.66 -19.63
N ILE A 614 -13.29 -14.15 -18.56
CA ILE A 614 -13.18 -13.37 -17.32
C ILE A 614 -11.73 -13.13 -16.89
N GLY A 615 -10.78 -13.84 -17.46
CA GLY A 615 -9.37 -13.80 -17.03
C GLY A 615 -8.73 -12.42 -17.11
N HIS A 616 -9.19 -11.54 -18.00
CA HIS A 616 -8.68 -10.19 -18.16
C HIS A 616 -9.11 -9.23 -17.02
N PHE A 617 -10.10 -9.61 -16.20
CA PHE A 617 -10.50 -8.79 -15.07
C PHE A 617 -9.60 -8.98 -13.84
N PHE A 618 -8.81 -10.06 -13.78
CA PHE A 618 -8.01 -10.41 -12.62
C PHE A 618 -6.57 -9.93 -12.77
N GLU A 619 -6.17 -9.04 -11.88
CA GLU A 619 -4.82 -8.48 -11.84
C GLU A 619 -3.88 -9.31 -10.97
N LYS A 620 -4.38 -9.79 -9.83
CA LYS A 620 -3.63 -10.56 -8.85
C LYS A 620 -4.50 -11.68 -8.29
N GLU A 621 -3.89 -12.80 -8.06
CA GLU A 621 -4.50 -13.95 -7.41
C GLU A 621 -3.62 -14.42 -6.26
N ARG A 622 -4.22 -14.83 -5.15
CA ARG A 622 -3.50 -15.28 -3.96
C ARG A 622 -4.07 -16.57 -3.43
N PHE A 623 -3.19 -17.43 -3.01
CA PHE A 623 -3.53 -18.64 -2.28
C PHE A 623 -3.05 -18.48 -0.84
N TYR A 624 -3.90 -18.80 0.13
CA TYR A 624 -3.63 -18.69 1.56
C TYR A 624 -3.73 -20.04 2.23
N LEU A 625 -2.80 -20.29 3.14
CA LEU A 625 -2.81 -21.47 4.00
C LEU A 625 -2.38 -21.04 5.40
N SER A 626 -3.22 -21.27 6.39
CA SER A 626 -2.95 -20.94 7.78
C SER A 626 -3.19 -22.15 8.67
N ALA A 627 -2.37 -22.32 9.69
CA ALA A 627 -2.47 -23.38 10.68
C ALA A 627 -2.26 -22.80 12.08
N LEU A 628 -3.04 -23.27 13.06
CA LEU A 628 -2.94 -22.90 14.45
C LEU A 628 -3.03 -24.15 15.32
N SER A 629 -2.13 -24.28 16.28
CA SER A 629 -2.14 -25.27 17.34
C SER A 629 -2.21 -24.58 18.69
N LEU A 630 -3.11 -25.02 19.53
CA LEU A 630 -3.34 -24.53 20.90
C LEU A 630 -3.25 -25.71 21.86
N ASP A 631 -3.10 -25.46 23.16
CA ASP A 631 -2.91 -26.50 24.18
C ASP A 631 -4.13 -27.44 24.34
N ASN A 632 -5.34 -26.91 24.31
CA ASN A 632 -6.56 -27.65 24.63
C ASN A 632 -7.47 -27.93 23.42
N THR A 633 -7.01 -27.60 22.20
CA THR A 633 -7.84 -27.75 20.99
C THR A 633 -7.16 -28.63 19.94
N ARG A 634 -7.98 -29.20 19.06
CA ARG A 634 -7.48 -29.89 17.86
C ARG A 634 -6.83 -28.86 16.92
N PRO A 635 -5.82 -29.25 16.11
CA PRO A 635 -5.22 -28.34 15.14
C PRO A 635 -6.27 -27.71 14.21
N TYR A 636 -6.21 -26.38 14.13
CA TYR A 636 -7.08 -25.57 13.30
C TYR A 636 -6.37 -25.15 12.01
N PHE A 637 -7.06 -25.21 10.89
CA PHE A 637 -6.55 -24.86 9.59
C PHE A 637 -7.52 -23.92 8.86
N GLU A 638 -6.95 -22.97 8.13
CA GLU A 638 -7.69 -22.17 7.15
C GLU A 638 -7.03 -22.28 5.79
N VAL A 639 -7.85 -22.46 4.76
CA VAL A 639 -7.44 -22.41 3.36
C VAL A 639 -8.22 -21.28 2.70
N GLY A 640 -7.53 -20.42 1.95
CA GLY A 640 -8.13 -19.30 1.28
C GLY A 640 -7.67 -19.15 -0.16
N TYR A 641 -8.53 -18.61 -0.99
CA TYR A 641 -8.23 -18.15 -2.32
C TYR A 641 -8.76 -16.75 -2.51
N GLY A 642 -7.86 -15.83 -2.86
CA GLY A 642 -8.17 -14.43 -3.09
C GLY A 642 -7.85 -14.01 -4.51
N PHE A 643 -8.60 -13.07 -5.02
CA PHE A 643 -8.32 -12.42 -6.29
C PHE A 643 -8.63 -10.94 -6.24
N THR A 644 -7.84 -10.17 -6.95
CA THR A 644 -7.96 -8.73 -7.07
C THR A 644 -8.31 -8.37 -8.50
N THR A 645 -9.36 -7.57 -8.64
CA THR A 645 -9.75 -6.94 -9.89
C THR A 645 -9.42 -5.45 -9.83
N ARG A 646 -9.71 -4.71 -10.89
CA ARG A 646 -9.56 -3.23 -10.92
C ARG A 646 -10.34 -2.50 -9.83
N LEU A 647 -11.47 -3.05 -9.39
CA LEU A 647 -12.41 -2.37 -8.51
C LEU A 647 -12.48 -2.99 -7.12
N VAL A 648 -12.33 -4.29 -7.02
CA VAL A 648 -12.54 -5.04 -5.80
C VAL A 648 -11.54 -6.18 -5.67
N SER A 649 -11.17 -6.47 -4.43
CA SER A 649 -10.50 -7.72 -4.05
C SER A 649 -11.49 -8.58 -3.27
N ILE A 650 -11.55 -9.86 -3.61
CA ILE A 650 -12.40 -10.84 -2.97
C ILE A 650 -11.54 -11.98 -2.46
N GLY A 651 -11.75 -12.40 -1.22
CA GLY A 651 -11.15 -13.57 -0.60
C GLY A 651 -12.19 -14.53 -0.10
N LEU A 652 -12.05 -15.78 -0.45
CA LEU A 652 -12.88 -16.89 -0.01
C LEU A 652 -12.05 -17.75 0.93
N PHE A 653 -12.56 -18.03 2.12
CA PHE A 653 -11.85 -18.77 3.16
C PHE A 653 -12.72 -19.90 3.68
N ALA A 654 -12.09 -21.03 3.95
CA ALA A 654 -12.70 -22.18 4.58
C ALA A 654 -11.85 -22.62 5.76
N SER A 655 -12.48 -22.89 6.90
CA SER A 655 -11.83 -23.36 8.10
C SER A 655 -12.14 -24.81 8.43
N PHE A 656 -11.16 -25.46 9.02
CA PHE A 656 -11.19 -26.87 9.37
C PHE A 656 -10.62 -27.08 10.77
N LEU A 657 -11.27 -27.91 11.54
CA LEU A 657 -10.73 -28.41 12.79
C LEU A 657 -10.29 -29.85 12.59
N ARG A 658 -8.96 -30.10 12.60
CA ARG A 658 -8.34 -31.36 12.16
C ARG A 658 -8.63 -31.65 10.67
N SER A 659 -9.68 -32.33 10.34
CA SER A 659 -10.14 -32.62 8.97
C SER A 659 -11.64 -32.33 8.78
N GLU A 660 -12.32 -31.85 9.81
CA GLU A 660 -13.74 -31.55 9.78
C GLU A 660 -13.95 -30.09 9.38
N PHE A 661 -14.78 -29.86 8.37
CA PHE A 661 -15.16 -28.51 7.94
C PHE A 661 -15.92 -27.79 9.07
N GLN A 662 -15.55 -26.55 9.35
CA GLN A 662 -16.15 -25.75 10.39
C GLN A 662 -16.97 -24.59 9.82
N ASP A 663 -16.33 -23.74 9.02
CA ASP A 663 -16.96 -22.52 8.55
C ASP A 663 -16.41 -22.08 7.19
N PHE A 664 -17.20 -21.26 6.51
CA PHE A 664 -16.84 -20.63 5.24
C PHE A 664 -17.13 -19.12 5.30
N GLY A 665 -16.21 -18.31 4.84
CA GLY A 665 -16.35 -16.86 4.81
C GLY A 665 -15.87 -16.23 3.53
N CYS A 666 -16.46 -15.06 3.24
CA CYS A 666 -16.06 -14.21 2.14
C CYS A 666 -15.65 -12.85 2.68
N LYS A 667 -14.50 -12.35 2.21
CA LYS A 667 -14.07 -10.97 2.45
C LYS A 667 -14.01 -10.24 1.12
N PHE A 668 -14.27 -8.95 1.18
CA PHE A 668 -14.10 -8.08 0.04
C PHE A 668 -13.54 -6.73 0.47
N THR A 669 -12.76 -6.13 -0.40
CA THR A 669 -12.25 -4.77 -0.25
C THR A 669 -12.37 -4.05 -1.58
N PHE A 670 -12.44 -2.71 -1.52
CA PHE A 670 -12.46 -1.91 -2.74
C PHE A 670 -11.05 -1.41 -3.05
N GLU A 671 -10.63 -1.54 -4.31
CA GLU A 671 -9.30 -1.14 -4.79
C GLU A 671 -9.23 0.31 -5.26
N LEU A 672 -10.38 0.94 -5.50
CA LEU A 672 -10.52 2.26 -6.12
C LEU A 672 -9.69 3.40 -5.51
N PHE A 673 -9.28 3.28 -4.25
CA PHE A 673 -8.64 4.38 -3.52
C PHE A 673 -7.17 4.13 -3.17
N ARG A 674 -6.64 2.98 -3.51
CA ARG A 674 -5.29 2.59 -3.10
C ARG A 674 -4.20 3.20 -3.95
N ARG A 675 -4.46 3.33 -5.24
CA ARG A 675 -3.47 3.70 -6.24
C ARG A 675 -3.56 5.16 -6.68
N TRP A 676 -4.69 5.87 -6.41
CA TRP A 676 -4.99 7.22 -6.93
C TRP A 676 -5.08 8.30 -5.87
#